data_60caa19d23d3d15c12377fbb8650184b
#
_entry.id   60caa19d23d3d15c12377fbb8650184b
#
_cell.length_a   1.000
_cell.length_b   1.000
_cell.length_c   1.000
_cell.angle_alpha   90.00
_cell.angle_beta   90.00
_cell.angle_gamma   90.00
#
_symmetry.space_group_name_H-M   'P 1'
#
loop_
_entity.id
_entity.type
_entity.pdbx_description
1 polymer ?
#
loop_
_entity_poly.entity_id
_entity_poly.type
_entity_poly.pdbx_seq_one_letter_code
_entity_poly.pdbx_strand_id
1 'polypeptide(L)'
;MLEQLRKNASGFVAQIFIGLLVLSFAVWGINDIFTGTVDTTVATVGDEDISGELFMLEYRRELQQRSQSFGRQLTTAEGQALGFDRRVLDQMVGRTALDVTARNLGLAAGEDLVIEDIRNDPAFQGPTGQFDAQTFQQTLFANGISEAFLVDDRRRYIARQQLVEAVSENVDMPDAYAAALFNVLNERRKANYVVLTPEMVPAPAHPDETTLQNFYDVRGQALFREPEYRSFSYLLLTPETVAESLEIPEDQLRDEYAVRKAEFDQVERRVLEQISYPTREEAEAARAGLDEGKTFAALADAQGLEPGDYQLGTLTRRDIFSEDIAEAAFSLGNGEVSQPVEGPLGWVLIRAAQVIPAVESKFEDVKDRLRDDLALDRAYDELFDLSNQVEDARAGGLPLAQAVADLNLEATQVPPVTNAGLGRDGRRPDNLPVHEDIIAAAFEAQPGDEAPMGELADGSFFWVEVGEVTEARTPPLEEVRARLIASWKEEEREAALLRLAADLAARVNGGESLRSVADEFGRTPLETPALQRGMSNETFSRIAVNNLFSIGEGEATYGPVGFGNSVVLLQVADIISGEEGQTQDALAGFRQQINQTVSGDLMYQYVNAVRQDLDARVNPQAVAYVIGGDEGTGGY
;
A
#
# COMPACT_ATOMS: atom_id res chain seq x y z
N MET A 1 -3.16 -35.81 -61.24
CA MET A 1 -2.96 -36.14 -59.80
C MET A 1 -4.24 -36.04 -58.98
N LEU A 2 -5.08 -35.03 -59.13
CA LEU A 2 -6.35 -34.90 -58.38
C LEU A 2 -7.42 -35.93 -58.70
N GLU A 3 -7.48 -36.48 -59.93
CA GLU A 3 -8.43 -37.55 -60.32
C GLU A 3 -8.05 -38.92 -59.77
N GLN A 4 -6.79 -39.21 -59.51
CA GLN A 4 -6.36 -40.46 -58.87
C GLN A 4 -6.62 -40.46 -57.34
N LEU A 5 -6.55 -39.30 -56.67
CA LEU A 5 -6.94 -39.13 -55.26
C LEU A 5 -8.44 -39.31 -55.06
N ARG A 6 -9.26 -38.86 -56.03
CA ARG A 6 -10.73 -38.98 -55.98
C ARG A 6 -11.23 -40.43 -56.18
N LYS A 7 -10.47 -41.24 -56.93
CA LYS A 7 -10.81 -42.67 -57.19
C LYS A 7 -10.44 -43.60 -56.02
N ASN A 8 -9.44 -43.23 -55.21
CA ASN A 8 -9.05 -44.02 -54.03
C ASN A 8 -9.82 -43.65 -52.75
N ALA A 9 -10.49 -42.49 -52.75
CA ALA A 9 -11.32 -42.07 -51.59
C ALA A 9 -12.65 -42.81 -51.48
N SER A 10 -13.06 -43.59 -52.46
CA SER A 10 -14.26 -44.42 -52.45
C SER A 10 -13.99 -45.91 -52.19
N GLY A 11 -12.74 -46.27 -51.88
CA GLY A 11 -12.35 -47.64 -51.57
C GLY A 11 -12.77 -48.08 -50.16
N PHE A 12 -13.07 -49.36 -49.97
CA PHE A 12 -13.47 -49.98 -48.69
C PHE A 12 -12.50 -49.64 -47.53
N VAL A 13 -11.21 -49.47 -47.79
CA VAL A 13 -10.18 -49.08 -46.81
C VAL A 13 -10.36 -47.63 -46.38
N ALA A 14 -10.73 -46.71 -47.30
CA ALA A 14 -11.00 -45.31 -46.98
C ALA A 14 -12.27 -45.14 -46.14
N GLN A 15 -13.28 -45.96 -46.40
CA GLN A 15 -14.52 -45.99 -45.59
C GLN A 15 -14.27 -46.51 -44.17
N ILE A 16 -13.41 -47.52 -43.99
CA ILE A 16 -12.98 -48.00 -42.66
C ILE A 16 -12.19 -46.89 -41.93
N PHE A 17 -11.30 -46.18 -42.62
CA PHE A 17 -10.51 -45.08 -42.03
C PHE A 17 -11.38 -43.89 -41.61
N ILE A 18 -12.36 -43.52 -42.46
CA ILE A 18 -13.35 -42.49 -42.13
C ILE A 18 -14.26 -42.95 -40.97
N GLY A 19 -14.67 -44.24 -40.98
CA GLY A 19 -15.44 -44.82 -39.89
C GLY A 19 -14.68 -44.84 -38.56
N LEU A 20 -13.39 -45.18 -38.57
CA LEU A 20 -12.51 -45.14 -37.40
C LEU A 20 -12.26 -43.68 -36.92
N LEU A 21 -12.15 -42.76 -37.85
CA LEU A 21 -11.97 -41.33 -37.54
C LEU A 21 -13.25 -40.76 -36.91
N VAL A 22 -14.43 -41.08 -37.44
CA VAL A 22 -15.73 -40.70 -36.85
C VAL A 22 -15.93 -41.37 -35.48
N LEU A 23 -15.53 -42.64 -35.34
CA LEU A 23 -15.59 -43.33 -34.04
C LEU A 23 -14.60 -42.75 -33.02
N SER A 24 -13.40 -42.37 -33.44
CA SER A 24 -12.42 -41.65 -32.62
C SER A 24 -12.97 -40.32 -32.15
N PHE A 25 -13.63 -39.57 -33.02
CA PHE A 25 -14.28 -38.31 -32.67
C PHE A 25 -15.52 -38.50 -31.79
N ALA A 26 -16.26 -39.60 -31.93
CA ALA A 26 -17.40 -39.92 -31.07
C ALA A 26 -16.97 -40.39 -29.67
N VAL A 27 -15.83 -41.07 -29.54
CA VAL A 27 -15.29 -41.57 -28.25
C VAL A 27 -14.51 -40.47 -27.49
N TRP A 28 -13.87 -39.55 -28.21
CA TRP A 28 -13.08 -38.46 -27.61
C TRP A 28 -13.84 -37.13 -27.54
N GLY A 29 -15.16 -37.14 -27.83
CA GLY A 29 -16.05 -36.01 -27.57
C GLY A 29 -15.54 -34.66 -28.09
N ILE A 30 -15.65 -34.41 -29.42
CA ILE A 30 -15.35 -33.07 -29.98
C ILE A 30 -16.51 -32.10 -29.67
N ASN A 31 -17.07 -32.14 -28.50
CA ASN A 31 -18.05 -31.14 -28.14
C ASN A 31 -17.34 -29.82 -27.76
N ASP A 32 -16.07 -29.89 -27.31
CA ASP A 32 -15.31 -28.75 -26.77
C ASP A 32 -14.63 -27.86 -27.83
N ILE A 33 -14.40 -28.38 -29.05
CA ILE A 33 -13.67 -27.63 -30.09
C ILE A 33 -14.62 -26.76 -30.95
N PHE A 34 -15.93 -27.02 -30.96
CA PHE A 34 -16.91 -26.28 -31.76
C PHE A 34 -17.84 -25.36 -30.97
N THR A 35 -17.82 -25.45 -29.66
CA THR A 35 -18.53 -24.50 -28.76
C THR A 35 -17.57 -23.69 -27.94
N GLY A 36 -16.54 -23.09 -28.53
CA GLY A 36 -15.51 -22.32 -27.88
C GLY A 36 -16.00 -21.16 -26.96
N THR A 37 -16.90 -21.47 -26.06
CA THR A 37 -17.13 -20.67 -24.86
C THR A 37 -16.12 -21.15 -23.82
N VAL A 38 -15.04 -20.43 -23.65
CA VAL A 38 -14.17 -20.61 -22.49
C VAL A 38 -15.08 -20.53 -21.27
N ASP A 39 -15.09 -21.59 -20.45
CA ASP A 39 -15.80 -21.55 -19.18
C ASP A 39 -15.14 -20.47 -18.30
N THR A 40 -15.81 -19.34 -18.17
CA THR A 40 -15.36 -18.20 -17.38
C THR A 40 -15.88 -18.24 -15.95
N THR A 41 -16.42 -19.39 -15.49
CA THR A 41 -16.86 -19.56 -14.12
C THR A 41 -15.66 -19.54 -13.18
N VAL A 42 -15.52 -18.48 -12.38
CA VAL A 42 -14.38 -18.28 -11.47
C VAL A 42 -14.55 -19.04 -10.14
N ALA A 43 -15.77 -19.31 -9.74
CA ALA A 43 -16.08 -20.17 -8.60
C ALA A 43 -17.49 -20.76 -8.71
N THR A 44 -17.71 -21.89 -8.04
CA THR A 44 -19.02 -22.56 -7.89
C THR A 44 -19.29 -22.77 -6.40
N VAL A 45 -20.52 -22.46 -5.95
CA VAL A 45 -20.95 -22.61 -4.56
C VAL A 45 -22.28 -23.35 -4.53
N GLY A 46 -22.26 -24.63 -4.20
CA GLY A 46 -23.44 -25.46 -4.34
C GLY A 46 -23.91 -25.59 -5.80
N ASP A 47 -25.09 -25.06 -6.08
CA ASP A 47 -25.72 -25.00 -7.41
C ASP A 47 -25.60 -23.61 -8.10
N GLU A 48 -24.86 -22.68 -7.50
CA GLU A 48 -24.66 -21.31 -8.03
C GLU A 48 -23.25 -21.10 -8.56
N ASP A 49 -23.15 -20.56 -9.77
CA ASP A 49 -21.90 -20.22 -10.41
C ASP A 49 -21.61 -18.72 -10.32
N ILE A 50 -20.37 -18.39 -10.01
CA ILE A 50 -19.86 -17.01 -10.03
C ILE A 50 -19.15 -16.79 -11.36
N SER A 51 -19.75 -15.95 -12.22
CA SER A 51 -19.19 -15.68 -13.54
C SER A 51 -17.98 -14.74 -13.47
N GLY A 52 -17.06 -14.88 -14.43
CA GLY A 52 -15.90 -14.01 -14.57
C GLY A 52 -16.29 -12.56 -14.84
N GLU A 53 -17.39 -12.29 -15.54
CA GLU A 53 -17.89 -10.94 -15.79
C GLU A 53 -18.26 -10.23 -14.47
N LEU A 54 -19.02 -10.91 -13.61
CA LEU A 54 -19.41 -10.36 -12.31
C LEU A 54 -18.19 -10.16 -11.41
N PHE A 55 -17.25 -11.12 -11.42
CA PHE A 55 -15.99 -10.99 -10.68
C PHE A 55 -15.19 -9.76 -11.15
N MET A 56 -15.02 -9.57 -12.46
CA MET A 56 -14.28 -8.42 -12.98
C MET A 56 -14.96 -7.08 -12.66
N LEU A 57 -16.29 -7.05 -12.68
CA LEU A 57 -17.04 -5.86 -12.28
C LEU A 57 -16.74 -5.48 -10.82
N GLU A 58 -16.83 -6.44 -9.90
CA GLU A 58 -16.54 -6.22 -8.47
C GLU A 58 -15.06 -5.90 -8.24
N TYR A 59 -14.16 -6.57 -8.96
CA TYR A 59 -12.73 -6.33 -8.86
C TYR A 59 -12.35 -4.90 -9.31
N ARG A 60 -12.91 -4.41 -10.43
CA ARG A 60 -12.70 -3.03 -10.87
C ARG A 60 -13.25 -2.00 -9.88
N ARG A 61 -14.39 -2.28 -9.25
CA ARG A 61 -14.94 -1.43 -8.19
C ARG A 61 -14.00 -1.36 -6.97
N GLU A 62 -13.47 -2.50 -6.54
CA GLU A 62 -12.49 -2.55 -5.43
C GLU A 62 -11.24 -1.75 -5.80
N LEU A 63 -10.69 -1.93 -7.01
CA LEU A 63 -9.53 -1.16 -7.49
C LEU A 63 -9.81 0.34 -7.49
N GLN A 64 -10.98 0.77 -7.97
CA GLN A 64 -11.36 2.18 -7.99
C GLN A 64 -11.46 2.77 -6.57
N GLN A 65 -12.07 2.04 -5.66
CA GLN A 65 -12.19 2.46 -4.25
C GLN A 65 -10.82 2.54 -3.58
N ARG A 66 -9.94 1.57 -3.81
CA ARG A 66 -8.57 1.57 -3.26
C ARG A 66 -7.71 2.65 -3.88
N SER A 67 -7.86 2.93 -5.16
CA SER A 67 -7.15 4.01 -5.86
C SER A 67 -7.32 5.35 -5.17
N GLN A 68 -8.52 5.65 -4.62
CA GLN A 68 -8.76 6.84 -3.82
C GLN A 68 -7.90 6.88 -2.54
N SER A 69 -7.74 5.73 -1.87
CA SER A 69 -6.93 5.61 -0.65
C SER A 69 -5.43 5.71 -0.93
N PHE A 70 -4.98 5.29 -2.13
CA PHE A 70 -3.59 5.37 -2.58
C PHE A 70 -3.24 6.71 -3.24
N GLY A 71 -4.22 7.58 -3.50
CA GLY A 71 -4.04 8.87 -4.17
C GLY A 71 -3.64 8.77 -5.65
N ARG A 72 -3.69 7.56 -6.25
CA ARG A 72 -3.41 7.28 -7.66
C ARG A 72 -4.27 6.11 -8.16
N GLN A 73 -4.44 6.01 -9.47
CA GLN A 73 -5.09 4.84 -10.05
C GLN A 73 -4.20 3.60 -9.91
N LEU A 74 -4.82 2.50 -9.49
CA LEU A 74 -4.18 1.19 -9.43
C LEU A 74 -4.50 0.41 -10.70
N THR A 75 -3.49 -0.22 -11.27
CA THR A 75 -3.67 -1.14 -12.40
C THR A 75 -4.18 -2.49 -11.93
N THR A 76 -4.73 -3.29 -12.84
CA THR A 76 -5.17 -4.66 -12.59
C THR A 76 -4.03 -5.53 -12.04
N ALA A 77 -2.83 -5.43 -12.63
CA ALA A 77 -1.64 -6.17 -12.19
C ALA A 77 -1.19 -5.76 -10.77
N GLU A 78 -1.19 -4.46 -10.45
CA GLU A 78 -0.86 -3.99 -9.09
C GLU A 78 -1.88 -4.48 -8.06
N GLY A 79 -3.17 -4.46 -8.40
CA GLY A 79 -4.22 -4.99 -7.53
C GLY A 79 -4.06 -6.49 -7.27
N GLN A 80 -3.65 -7.26 -8.27
CA GLN A 80 -3.34 -8.68 -8.14
C GLN A 80 -2.10 -8.92 -7.26
N ALA A 81 -1.03 -8.15 -7.46
CA ALA A 81 0.16 -8.21 -6.61
C ALA A 81 -0.16 -7.90 -5.14
N LEU A 82 -1.12 -7.00 -4.88
CA LEU A 82 -1.63 -6.67 -3.55
C LEU A 82 -2.69 -7.66 -3.01
N GLY A 83 -3.08 -8.66 -3.80
CA GLY A 83 -4.04 -9.71 -3.42
C GLY A 83 -5.49 -9.24 -3.34
N PHE A 84 -5.87 -8.16 -4.02
CA PHE A 84 -7.24 -7.66 -4.04
C PHE A 84 -8.17 -8.58 -4.83
N ASP A 85 -7.69 -9.23 -5.88
CA ASP A 85 -8.38 -10.26 -6.65
C ASP A 85 -8.89 -11.40 -5.74
N ARG A 86 -7.98 -11.95 -4.92
CA ARG A 86 -8.32 -13.02 -3.97
C ARG A 86 -9.32 -12.58 -2.93
N ARG A 87 -9.17 -11.36 -2.42
CA ARG A 87 -10.09 -10.79 -1.43
C ARG A 87 -11.50 -10.63 -1.99
N VAL A 88 -11.62 -10.06 -3.19
CA VAL A 88 -12.91 -9.88 -3.87
C VAL A 88 -13.57 -11.23 -4.14
N LEU A 89 -12.81 -12.19 -4.67
CA LEU A 89 -13.34 -13.53 -4.94
C LEU A 89 -13.80 -14.23 -3.65
N ASP A 90 -13.02 -14.13 -2.57
CA ASP A 90 -13.37 -14.71 -1.28
C ASP A 90 -14.65 -14.10 -0.70
N GLN A 91 -14.81 -12.77 -0.82
CA GLN A 91 -16.05 -12.09 -0.43
C GLN A 91 -17.25 -12.52 -1.28
N MET A 92 -17.06 -12.68 -2.60
CA MET A 92 -18.12 -13.15 -3.48
C MET A 92 -18.55 -14.58 -3.16
N VAL A 93 -17.59 -15.49 -2.96
CA VAL A 93 -17.86 -16.88 -2.56
C VAL A 93 -18.58 -16.91 -1.21
N GLY A 94 -18.15 -16.13 -0.24
CA GLY A 94 -18.81 -16.03 1.08
C GLY A 94 -20.25 -15.49 0.97
N ARG A 95 -20.46 -14.45 0.18
CA ARG A 95 -21.79 -13.86 -0.08
C ARG A 95 -22.72 -14.88 -0.77
N THR A 96 -22.24 -15.52 -1.82
CA THR A 96 -23.02 -16.55 -2.54
C THR A 96 -23.35 -17.74 -1.64
N ALA A 97 -22.41 -18.16 -0.77
CA ALA A 97 -22.67 -19.24 0.19
C ALA A 97 -23.80 -18.90 1.18
N LEU A 98 -23.83 -17.66 1.66
CA LEU A 98 -24.93 -17.19 2.50
C LEU A 98 -26.25 -17.09 1.74
N ASP A 99 -26.24 -16.65 0.48
CA ASP A 99 -27.44 -16.54 -0.36
C ASP A 99 -28.05 -17.93 -0.64
N VAL A 100 -27.21 -18.91 -0.99
CA VAL A 100 -27.63 -20.31 -1.18
C VAL A 100 -28.19 -20.89 0.13
N THR A 101 -27.53 -20.61 1.24
CA THR A 101 -28.00 -21.09 2.57
C THR A 101 -29.31 -20.45 2.95
N ALA A 102 -29.46 -19.14 2.79
CA ALA A 102 -30.73 -18.44 3.07
C ALA A 102 -31.88 -19.05 2.24
N ARG A 103 -31.64 -19.29 0.95
CA ARG A 103 -32.59 -19.95 0.04
C ARG A 103 -32.93 -21.37 0.51
N ASN A 104 -31.95 -22.19 0.89
CA ASN A 104 -32.13 -23.57 1.35
C ASN A 104 -32.90 -23.62 2.69
N LEU A 105 -32.77 -22.62 3.53
CA LEU A 105 -33.55 -22.45 4.76
C LEU A 105 -34.95 -21.89 4.52
N GLY A 106 -35.28 -21.52 3.28
CA GLY A 106 -36.58 -20.94 2.93
C GLY A 106 -36.75 -19.47 3.34
N LEU A 107 -35.65 -18.78 3.63
CA LEU A 107 -35.68 -17.34 3.91
C LEU A 107 -35.98 -16.59 2.62
N ALA A 108 -36.93 -15.69 2.66
CA ALA A 108 -37.35 -14.88 1.52
C ALA A 108 -37.77 -13.49 1.96
N ALA A 109 -37.49 -12.50 1.12
CA ALA A 109 -38.02 -11.16 1.30
C ALA A 109 -39.37 -11.00 0.58
N GLY A 110 -40.36 -10.51 1.30
CA GLY A 110 -41.64 -10.11 0.68
C GLY A 110 -41.45 -8.92 -0.28
N GLU A 111 -42.31 -8.82 -1.28
CA GLU A 111 -42.23 -7.75 -2.30
C GLU A 111 -42.31 -6.35 -1.67
N ASP A 112 -43.19 -6.19 -0.66
CA ASP A 112 -43.34 -4.93 0.06
C ASP A 112 -42.05 -4.47 0.74
N LEU A 113 -41.29 -5.40 1.36
CA LEU A 113 -40.00 -5.10 2.01
C LEU A 113 -38.94 -4.69 0.99
N VAL A 114 -38.91 -5.36 -0.17
CA VAL A 114 -37.96 -5.01 -1.24
C VAL A 114 -38.26 -3.63 -1.80
N ILE A 115 -39.54 -3.30 -2.01
CA ILE A 115 -39.96 -1.98 -2.50
C ILE A 115 -39.62 -0.90 -1.45
N GLU A 116 -39.85 -1.19 -0.18
CA GLU A 116 -39.54 -0.27 0.92
C GLU A 116 -38.04 0.00 1.01
N ASP A 117 -37.21 -1.04 0.93
CA ASP A 117 -35.75 -0.93 0.95
C ASP A 117 -35.24 -0.08 -0.23
N ILE A 118 -35.73 -0.35 -1.45
CA ILE A 118 -35.37 0.45 -2.64
C ILE A 118 -35.80 1.93 -2.49
N ARG A 119 -36.99 2.18 -1.95
CA ARG A 119 -37.48 3.56 -1.77
C ARG A 119 -36.74 4.35 -0.71
N ASN A 120 -36.21 3.67 0.30
CA ASN A 120 -35.46 4.27 1.39
C ASN A 120 -33.96 4.43 1.07
N ASP A 121 -33.48 3.83 -0.03
CA ASP A 121 -32.07 3.95 -0.43
C ASP A 121 -31.77 5.40 -0.86
N PRO A 122 -30.81 6.09 -0.20
CA PRO A 122 -30.42 7.46 -0.54
C PRO A 122 -29.99 7.66 -2.01
N ALA A 123 -29.48 6.61 -2.66
CA ALA A 123 -29.06 6.65 -4.07
C ALA A 123 -30.23 6.88 -5.05
N PHE A 124 -31.47 6.66 -4.61
CA PHE A 124 -32.69 6.80 -5.41
C PHE A 124 -33.58 7.94 -4.91
N GLN A 125 -33.09 8.77 -4.00
CA GLN A 125 -33.83 9.92 -3.47
C GLN A 125 -33.49 11.18 -4.25
N GLY A 126 -34.52 11.99 -4.43
CA GLY A 126 -34.39 13.33 -5.00
C GLY A 126 -33.99 14.38 -3.95
N PRO A 127 -33.94 15.66 -4.33
CA PRO A 127 -33.53 16.76 -3.43
C PRO A 127 -34.41 16.91 -2.17
N THR A 128 -35.60 16.32 -2.17
CA THR A 128 -36.55 16.34 -1.03
C THR A 128 -36.33 15.22 -0.03
N GLY A 129 -35.34 14.35 -0.26
CA GLY A 129 -35.08 13.17 0.58
C GLY A 129 -36.13 12.06 0.42
N GLN A 130 -36.95 12.10 -0.63
CA GLN A 130 -37.92 11.07 -0.97
C GLN A 130 -37.53 10.36 -2.27
N PHE A 131 -38.04 9.13 -2.44
CA PHE A 131 -37.82 8.39 -3.68
C PHE A 131 -38.24 9.18 -4.90
N ASP A 132 -37.32 9.27 -5.86
CA ASP A 132 -37.54 9.95 -7.13
C ASP A 132 -37.34 8.98 -8.29
N ALA A 133 -38.42 8.76 -9.07
CA ALA A 133 -38.40 7.78 -10.15
C ALA A 133 -37.44 8.18 -11.29
N GLN A 134 -37.15 9.45 -11.50
CA GLN A 134 -36.22 9.91 -12.51
C GLN A 134 -34.78 9.64 -12.07
N THR A 135 -34.43 9.98 -10.82
CA THR A 135 -33.14 9.66 -10.19
C THR A 135 -32.91 8.15 -10.21
N PHE A 136 -33.92 7.35 -9.86
CA PHE A 136 -33.86 5.89 -9.92
C PHE A 136 -33.50 5.38 -11.32
N GLN A 137 -34.23 5.80 -12.36
CA GLN A 137 -33.96 5.38 -13.74
C GLN A 137 -32.59 5.84 -14.24
N GLN A 138 -32.18 7.06 -13.92
CA GLN A 138 -30.86 7.59 -14.30
C GLN A 138 -29.74 6.81 -13.62
N THR A 139 -29.88 6.49 -12.33
CA THR A 139 -28.90 5.71 -11.58
C THR A 139 -28.75 4.29 -12.14
N LEU A 140 -29.87 3.63 -12.46
CA LEU A 140 -29.83 2.31 -13.09
C LEU A 140 -29.15 2.37 -14.46
N PHE A 141 -29.51 3.33 -15.29
CA PHE A 141 -28.94 3.50 -16.62
C PHE A 141 -27.41 3.79 -16.55
N ALA A 142 -26.99 4.70 -15.68
CA ALA A 142 -25.59 5.06 -15.49
C ALA A 142 -24.72 3.87 -15.02
N ASN A 143 -25.31 2.93 -14.27
CA ASN A 143 -24.62 1.73 -13.79
C ASN A 143 -24.85 0.49 -14.67
N GLY A 144 -25.61 0.59 -15.78
CA GLY A 144 -25.90 -0.52 -16.68
C GLY A 144 -26.74 -1.64 -16.03
N ILE A 145 -27.55 -1.31 -15.02
CA ILE A 145 -28.33 -2.27 -14.21
C ILE A 145 -29.80 -2.22 -14.63
N SER A 146 -30.43 -3.39 -14.84
CA SER A 146 -31.86 -3.48 -15.06
C SER A 146 -32.64 -3.44 -13.73
N GLU A 147 -33.87 -2.93 -13.77
CA GLU A 147 -34.78 -2.92 -12.61
C GLU A 147 -35.00 -4.34 -12.06
N ALA A 148 -35.21 -5.33 -12.94
CA ALA A 148 -35.41 -6.72 -12.55
C ALA A 148 -34.18 -7.29 -11.80
N PHE A 149 -32.97 -6.93 -12.25
CA PHE A 149 -31.73 -7.33 -11.58
C PHE A 149 -31.62 -6.70 -10.19
N LEU A 150 -31.89 -5.37 -10.08
CA LEU A 150 -31.85 -4.69 -8.79
C LEU A 150 -32.84 -5.30 -7.79
N VAL A 151 -34.09 -5.55 -8.21
CA VAL A 151 -35.13 -6.15 -7.35
C VAL A 151 -34.72 -7.54 -6.86
N ASP A 152 -34.12 -8.37 -7.74
CA ASP A 152 -33.66 -9.70 -7.36
C ASP A 152 -32.44 -9.66 -6.42
N ASP A 153 -31.49 -8.77 -6.68
CA ASP A 153 -30.32 -8.54 -5.81
C ASP A 153 -30.76 -8.05 -4.42
N ARG A 154 -31.70 -7.11 -4.34
CA ARG A 154 -32.26 -6.62 -3.06
C ARG A 154 -33.01 -7.72 -2.31
N ARG A 155 -33.74 -8.56 -3.03
CA ARG A 155 -34.43 -9.71 -2.41
C ARG A 155 -33.45 -10.67 -1.78
N ARG A 156 -32.35 -11.02 -2.48
CA ARG A 156 -31.27 -11.85 -1.94
C ARG A 156 -30.57 -11.16 -0.76
N TYR A 157 -30.29 -9.88 -0.89
CA TYR A 157 -29.68 -9.10 0.19
C TYR A 157 -30.50 -9.15 1.48
N ILE A 158 -31.81 -8.90 1.41
CA ILE A 158 -32.70 -8.92 2.58
C ILE A 158 -32.78 -10.33 3.19
N ALA A 159 -32.90 -11.37 2.35
CA ALA A 159 -32.91 -12.75 2.83
C ALA A 159 -31.59 -13.13 3.53
N ARG A 160 -30.45 -12.71 2.97
CA ARG A 160 -29.13 -12.88 3.59
C ARG A 160 -29.00 -12.13 4.90
N GLN A 161 -29.50 -10.88 4.97
CA GLN A 161 -29.50 -10.09 6.22
C GLN A 161 -30.25 -10.78 7.33
N GLN A 162 -31.42 -11.38 7.06
CA GLN A 162 -32.15 -12.17 8.06
C GLN A 162 -31.30 -13.33 8.63
N LEU A 163 -30.50 -13.99 7.77
CA LEU A 163 -29.59 -15.04 8.20
C LEU A 163 -28.43 -14.48 9.03
N VAL A 164 -27.81 -13.38 8.57
CA VAL A 164 -26.72 -12.71 9.29
C VAL A 164 -27.18 -12.24 10.66
N GLU A 165 -28.32 -11.57 10.74
CA GLU A 165 -28.93 -11.10 11.99
C GLU A 165 -29.22 -12.26 12.94
N ALA A 166 -29.80 -13.35 12.45
CA ALA A 166 -30.08 -14.54 13.26
C ALA A 166 -28.80 -15.15 13.88
N VAL A 167 -27.67 -15.09 13.20
CA VAL A 167 -26.38 -15.63 13.66
C VAL A 167 -25.63 -14.64 14.54
N SER A 168 -25.69 -13.33 14.24
CA SER A 168 -24.80 -12.33 14.83
C SER A 168 -25.43 -11.41 15.88
N GLU A 169 -26.75 -11.12 15.83
CA GLU A 169 -27.36 -10.12 16.70
C GLU A 169 -27.58 -10.55 18.16
N ASN A 170 -27.66 -11.85 18.42
CA ASN A 170 -27.94 -12.36 19.77
C ASN A 170 -26.67 -12.78 20.51
N VAL A 171 -25.51 -12.32 20.10
CA VAL A 171 -24.25 -12.56 20.80
C VAL A 171 -24.17 -11.59 21.97
N ASP A 172 -24.53 -12.06 23.15
CA ASP A 172 -24.44 -11.28 24.38
C ASP A 172 -23.54 -12.00 25.39
N MET A 173 -22.35 -11.41 25.60
CA MET A 173 -21.39 -11.95 26.57
C MET A 173 -21.88 -11.71 27.97
N PRO A 174 -21.82 -12.72 28.85
CA PRO A 174 -22.20 -12.56 30.25
C PRO A 174 -21.43 -11.40 30.90
N ASP A 175 -22.12 -10.57 31.69
CA ASP A 175 -21.54 -9.44 32.41
C ASP A 175 -20.31 -9.84 33.22
N ALA A 176 -20.36 -10.99 33.91
CA ALA A 176 -19.26 -11.50 34.71
C ALA A 176 -17.99 -11.79 33.84
N TYR A 177 -18.17 -12.24 32.61
CA TYR A 177 -17.04 -12.50 31.69
C TYR A 177 -16.46 -11.19 31.20
N ALA A 178 -17.31 -10.26 30.75
CA ALA A 178 -16.86 -8.94 30.27
C ALA A 178 -16.13 -8.18 31.40
N ALA A 179 -16.65 -8.21 32.63
CA ALA A 179 -16.03 -7.60 33.80
C ALA A 179 -14.69 -8.26 34.15
N ALA A 180 -14.60 -9.59 34.13
CA ALA A 180 -13.36 -10.30 34.42
C ALA A 180 -12.27 -9.97 33.37
N LEU A 181 -12.64 -9.95 32.10
CA LEU A 181 -11.71 -9.60 31.02
C LEU A 181 -11.28 -8.11 31.08
N PHE A 182 -12.24 -7.22 31.35
CA PHE A 182 -11.97 -5.79 31.55
C PHE A 182 -10.99 -5.57 32.71
N ASN A 183 -11.19 -6.26 33.82
CA ASN A 183 -10.29 -6.22 34.96
C ASN A 183 -8.88 -6.68 34.61
N VAL A 184 -8.74 -7.81 33.92
CA VAL A 184 -7.42 -8.34 33.52
C VAL A 184 -6.69 -7.39 32.56
N LEU A 185 -7.40 -6.79 31.61
CA LEU A 185 -6.79 -5.90 30.62
C LEU A 185 -6.45 -4.52 31.17
N ASN A 186 -7.23 -4.04 32.15
CA ASN A 186 -7.07 -2.70 32.74
C ASN A 186 -6.44 -2.72 34.14
N GLU A 187 -6.09 -3.90 34.67
CA GLU A 187 -5.34 -4.05 35.91
C GLU A 187 -4.06 -3.24 35.86
N ARG A 188 -3.79 -2.50 36.91
CA ARG A 188 -2.56 -1.76 37.10
C ARG A 188 -1.88 -2.22 38.39
N ARG A 189 -0.55 -2.21 38.38
CA ARG A 189 0.24 -2.61 39.55
C ARG A 189 1.22 -1.55 39.95
N LYS A 190 1.32 -1.29 41.24
CA LYS A 190 2.43 -0.57 41.82
C LYS A 190 3.41 -1.55 42.42
N ALA A 191 4.68 -1.26 42.32
CA ALA A 191 5.72 -2.07 42.92
C ALA A 191 6.77 -1.22 43.61
N ASN A 192 7.36 -1.74 44.66
CA ASN A 192 8.66 -1.27 45.14
C ASN A 192 9.73 -1.97 44.34
N TYR A 193 10.78 -1.24 43.92
CA TYR A 193 11.83 -1.82 43.11
C TYR A 193 13.22 -1.36 43.47
N VAL A 194 14.20 -2.20 43.12
CA VAL A 194 15.63 -1.91 43.23
C VAL A 194 16.30 -2.30 41.91
N VAL A 195 17.16 -1.41 41.39
CA VAL A 195 17.97 -1.71 40.19
C VAL A 195 19.29 -2.32 40.66
N LEU A 196 19.53 -3.55 40.21
CA LEU A 196 20.78 -4.30 40.42
C LEU A 196 21.67 -4.08 39.21
N THR A 197 22.89 -3.60 39.46
CA THR A 197 23.86 -3.27 38.39
C THR A 197 24.97 -4.31 38.32
N PRO A 198 25.65 -4.46 37.17
CA PRO A 198 26.71 -5.47 37.01
C PRO A 198 27.88 -5.36 38.02
N GLU A 199 28.06 -4.19 38.62
CA GLU A 199 29.09 -3.96 39.65
C GLU A 199 28.79 -4.64 40.99
N MET A 200 27.52 -5.06 41.20
CA MET A 200 27.08 -5.75 42.43
C MET A 200 27.49 -7.22 42.47
N VAL A 201 27.91 -7.77 41.32
CA VAL A 201 28.41 -9.14 41.23
C VAL A 201 29.93 -9.14 41.02
N PRO A 202 30.65 -10.13 41.57
CA PRO A 202 32.07 -10.26 41.32
C PRO A 202 32.39 -10.35 39.83
N ALA A 203 33.50 -9.74 39.41
CA ALA A 203 33.98 -9.89 38.04
C ALA A 203 34.27 -11.38 37.74
N PRO A 204 33.76 -11.94 36.63
CA PRO A 204 34.03 -13.32 36.28
C PRO A 204 35.53 -13.58 36.15
N ALA A 205 35.98 -14.75 36.67
CA ALA A 205 37.34 -15.18 36.47
C ALA A 205 37.65 -15.35 34.96
N HIS A 206 38.93 -15.49 34.66
CA HIS A 206 39.33 -15.76 33.28
C HIS A 206 38.84 -17.17 32.90
N PRO A 207 38.16 -17.37 31.77
CA PRO A 207 37.73 -18.71 31.34
C PRO A 207 38.95 -19.60 31.07
N ASP A 208 38.84 -20.88 31.34
CA ASP A 208 39.80 -21.87 30.88
C ASP A 208 39.61 -22.13 29.36
N GLU A 209 40.59 -22.81 28.78
CA GLU A 209 40.63 -23.07 27.34
C GLU A 209 39.42 -23.87 26.85
N THR A 210 38.95 -24.82 27.63
CA THR A 210 37.80 -25.66 27.28
C THR A 210 36.50 -24.84 27.26
N THR A 211 36.33 -24.00 28.27
CA THR A 211 35.18 -23.08 28.36
C THR A 211 35.19 -22.10 27.19
N LEU A 212 36.34 -21.54 26.86
CA LEU A 212 36.50 -20.60 25.77
C LEU A 212 36.21 -21.23 24.41
N GLN A 213 36.73 -22.47 24.19
CA GLN A 213 36.45 -23.21 22.96
C GLN A 213 34.96 -23.53 22.82
N ASN A 214 34.34 -24.05 23.89
CA ASN A 214 32.89 -24.33 23.86
C ASN A 214 32.05 -23.07 23.58
N PHE A 215 32.44 -21.95 24.16
CA PHE A 215 31.75 -20.68 23.92
C PHE A 215 31.91 -20.21 22.48
N TYR A 216 33.10 -20.35 21.92
CA TYR A 216 33.36 -20.06 20.51
C TYR A 216 32.54 -20.97 19.58
N ASP A 217 32.49 -22.28 19.85
CA ASP A 217 31.75 -23.23 19.02
C ASP A 217 30.26 -22.92 18.97
N VAL A 218 29.69 -22.39 20.06
CA VAL A 218 28.28 -22.01 20.14
C VAL A 218 28.01 -20.60 19.63
N ARG A 219 28.87 -19.64 19.95
CA ARG A 219 28.61 -18.20 19.73
C ARG A 219 29.48 -17.58 18.63
N GLY A 220 30.60 -18.19 18.28
CA GLY A 220 31.62 -17.60 17.40
C GLY A 220 31.06 -17.15 16.06
N GLN A 221 30.22 -17.98 15.44
CA GLN A 221 29.58 -17.62 14.18
C GLN A 221 28.65 -16.38 14.31
N ALA A 222 27.85 -16.31 15.35
CA ALA A 222 26.93 -15.21 15.56
C ALA A 222 27.65 -13.91 15.93
N LEU A 223 28.74 -13.99 16.72
CA LEU A 223 29.46 -12.82 17.24
C LEU A 223 30.49 -12.25 16.26
N PHE A 224 31.13 -13.12 15.43
CA PHE A 224 32.35 -12.75 14.71
C PHE A 224 32.30 -13.03 13.21
N ARG A 225 31.17 -13.53 12.66
CA ARG A 225 31.10 -13.76 11.22
C ARG A 225 31.34 -12.45 10.47
N GLU A 226 32.39 -12.45 9.68
CA GLU A 226 32.69 -11.39 8.72
C GLU A 226 31.87 -11.63 7.45
N PRO A 227 31.15 -10.62 6.94
CA PRO A 227 30.42 -10.75 5.69
C PRO A 227 31.36 -10.87 4.50
N GLU A 228 30.83 -11.26 3.36
CA GLU A 228 31.52 -11.18 2.09
C GLU A 228 31.74 -9.73 1.69
N TYR A 229 32.94 -9.43 1.16
CA TYR A 229 33.24 -8.11 0.57
C TYR A 229 33.63 -8.30 -0.89
N ARG A 230 33.11 -7.43 -1.74
CA ARG A 230 33.48 -7.35 -3.16
C ARG A 230 33.92 -5.94 -3.53
N SER A 231 35.04 -5.83 -4.24
CA SER A 231 35.34 -4.65 -5.03
C SER A 231 34.81 -4.84 -6.44
N PHE A 232 34.35 -3.78 -7.07
CA PHE A 232 33.85 -3.85 -8.44
C PHE A 232 34.02 -2.50 -9.14
N SER A 233 33.99 -2.55 -10.47
CA SER A 233 33.86 -1.38 -11.31
C SER A 233 32.47 -1.37 -11.91
N TYR A 234 31.87 -0.21 -12.09
CA TYR A 234 30.60 -0.08 -12.80
C TYR A 234 30.63 1.10 -13.77
N LEU A 235 29.91 0.96 -14.87
CA LEU A 235 29.51 2.04 -15.76
C LEU A 235 27.99 2.21 -15.59
N LEU A 236 27.54 3.43 -15.46
CA LEU A 236 26.13 3.80 -15.48
C LEU A 236 25.93 4.83 -16.60
N LEU A 237 25.07 4.51 -17.56
CA LEU A 237 24.64 5.41 -18.62
C LEU A 237 23.19 5.79 -18.37
N THR A 238 22.94 7.06 -18.11
CA THR A 238 21.59 7.59 -17.93
C THR A 238 21.20 8.48 -19.11
N PRO A 239 19.90 8.59 -19.44
CA PRO A 239 19.44 9.50 -20.47
C PRO A 239 19.93 10.94 -20.24
N GLU A 240 20.00 11.39 -18.97
CA GLU A 240 20.44 12.74 -18.62
C GLU A 240 21.93 12.95 -18.94
N THR A 241 22.79 12.00 -18.57
CA THR A 241 24.24 12.11 -18.84
C THR A 241 24.54 12.09 -20.33
N VAL A 242 23.78 11.32 -21.11
CA VAL A 242 23.89 11.31 -22.56
C VAL A 242 23.37 12.63 -23.16
N ALA A 243 22.22 13.13 -22.68
CA ALA A 243 21.64 14.40 -23.11
C ALA A 243 22.58 15.59 -22.91
N GLU A 244 23.31 15.63 -21.78
CA GLU A 244 24.32 16.68 -21.50
C GLU A 244 25.46 16.70 -22.53
N SER A 245 25.78 15.56 -23.14
CA SER A 245 26.83 15.44 -24.17
C SER A 245 26.36 15.81 -25.59
N LEU A 246 25.04 15.91 -25.79
CA LEU A 246 24.46 16.15 -27.11
C LEU A 246 24.44 17.64 -27.49
N GLU A 247 24.99 17.97 -28.64
CA GLU A 247 24.86 19.31 -29.23
C GLU A 247 23.58 19.38 -30.09
N ILE A 248 22.63 20.23 -29.70
CA ILE A 248 21.41 20.49 -30.46
C ILE A 248 21.61 21.79 -31.26
N PRO A 249 21.64 21.74 -32.62
CA PRO A 249 21.80 22.92 -33.44
C PRO A 249 20.66 23.94 -33.27
N GLU A 250 20.99 25.21 -33.28
CA GLU A 250 20.01 26.29 -33.02
C GLU A 250 18.89 26.36 -34.06
N ASP A 251 19.16 26.00 -35.31
CA ASP A 251 18.13 25.91 -36.35
C ASP A 251 17.05 24.90 -36.02
N GLN A 252 17.42 23.73 -35.48
CA GLN A 252 16.46 22.72 -35.02
C GLN A 252 15.66 23.20 -33.80
N LEU A 253 16.29 23.92 -32.87
CA LEU A 253 15.57 24.53 -31.73
C LEU A 253 14.52 25.55 -32.20
N ARG A 254 14.84 26.31 -33.28
CA ARG A 254 13.90 27.27 -33.87
C ARG A 254 12.75 26.58 -34.61
N ASP A 255 13.03 25.50 -35.29
CA ASP A 255 12.00 24.70 -35.96
C ASP A 255 11.05 24.08 -34.96
N GLU A 256 11.57 23.48 -33.88
CA GLU A 256 10.77 22.89 -32.82
C GLU A 256 9.98 23.95 -32.03
N TYR A 257 10.59 25.12 -31.77
CA TYR A 257 9.86 26.23 -31.16
C TYR A 257 8.68 26.67 -32.03
N ALA A 258 8.84 26.70 -33.35
CA ALA A 258 7.74 27.07 -34.24
C ALA A 258 6.58 26.06 -34.18
N VAL A 259 6.90 24.77 -34.02
CA VAL A 259 5.90 23.70 -33.90
C VAL A 259 5.20 23.78 -32.52
N ARG A 260 5.96 23.97 -31.45
CA ARG A 260 5.48 23.91 -30.06
C ARG A 260 5.13 25.29 -29.49
N LYS A 261 5.14 26.37 -30.29
CA LYS A 261 4.91 27.74 -29.80
C LYS A 261 3.65 27.88 -28.93
N ALA A 262 2.58 27.19 -29.31
CA ALA A 262 1.32 27.23 -28.58
C ALA A 262 1.39 26.63 -27.17
N GLU A 263 2.39 25.79 -26.88
CA GLU A 263 2.61 25.20 -25.55
C GLU A 263 3.32 26.19 -24.61
N PHE A 264 4.13 27.08 -25.16
CA PHE A 264 4.89 28.06 -24.41
C PHE A 264 4.15 29.38 -24.21
N ASP A 265 3.20 29.71 -25.08
CA ASP A 265 2.42 30.92 -25.00
C ASP A 265 1.44 30.84 -23.81
N GLN A 266 1.43 31.88 -23.01
CA GLN A 266 0.43 31.99 -21.94
C GLN A 266 -0.85 32.61 -22.50
N VAL A 267 -1.92 31.85 -22.55
CA VAL A 267 -3.23 32.37 -22.94
C VAL A 267 -3.77 33.36 -21.91
N GLU A 268 -4.56 34.34 -22.37
CA GLU A 268 -5.23 35.29 -21.48
C GLU A 268 -6.09 34.53 -20.45
N ARG A 269 -5.94 34.88 -19.19
CA ARG A 269 -6.73 34.35 -18.08
C ARG A 269 -7.35 35.51 -17.31
N ARG A 270 -8.49 35.23 -16.69
CA ARG A 270 -9.18 36.23 -15.86
C ARG A 270 -9.61 35.64 -14.54
N VAL A 271 -9.43 36.38 -13.47
CA VAL A 271 -10.03 36.06 -12.18
C VAL A 271 -11.45 36.59 -12.25
N LEU A 272 -12.43 35.68 -12.30
CA LEU A 272 -13.83 35.99 -12.51
C LEU A 272 -14.66 35.79 -11.25
N GLU A 273 -15.64 36.67 -11.09
CA GLU A 273 -16.70 36.58 -10.10
C GLU A 273 -18.04 36.67 -10.83
N GLN A 274 -19.03 35.88 -10.39
CA GLN A 274 -20.35 35.82 -11.04
C GLN A 274 -21.46 35.77 -10.00
N ILE A 275 -22.51 36.59 -10.20
CA ILE A 275 -23.75 36.54 -9.42
C ILE A 275 -24.88 36.27 -10.38
N SER A 276 -25.74 35.29 -10.07
CA SER A 276 -26.88 34.90 -10.89
C SER A 276 -28.19 35.48 -10.36
N TYR A 277 -29.07 35.87 -11.27
CA TYR A 277 -30.36 36.44 -10.98
C TYR A 277 -31.46 35.68 -11.75
N PRO A 278 -32.66 35.45 -11.14
CA PRO A 278 -33.74 34.75 -11.80
C PRO A 278 -34.31 35.52 -13.02
N THR A 279 -34.29 36.85 -12.96
CA THR A 279 -34.89 37.70 -14.01
C THR A 279 -33.88 38.77 -14.47
N ARG A 280 -34.12 39.27 -15.69
CA ARG A 280 -33.35 40.36 -16.27
C ARG A 280 -33.46 41.64 -15.46
N GLU A 281 -34.70 41.96 -15.04
CA GLU A 281 -35.02 43.16 -14.27
C GLU A 281 -34.26 43.21 -12.94
N GLU A 282 -34.09 42.05 -12.26
CA GLU A 282 -33.33 41.97 -11.03
C GLU A 282 -31.81 42.16 -11.28
N ALA A 283 -31.29 41.59 -12.35
CA ALA A 283 -29.90 41.79 -12.75
C ALA A 283 -29.62 43.25 -13.15
N GLU A 284 -30.56 43.91 -13.88
CA GLU A 284 -30.44 45.33 -14.22
C GLU A 284 -30.51 46.23 -12.98
N ALA A 285 -31.36 45.91 -12.02
CA ALA A 285 -31.45 46.64 -10.75
C ALA A 285 -30.18 46.51 -9.91
N ALA A 286 -29.59 45.28 -9.87
CA ALA A 286 -28.32 45.02 -9.22
C ALA A 286 -27.18 45.80 -9.91
N ARG A 287 -27.15 45.80 -11.24
CA ARG A 287 -26.16 46.55 -12.03
C ARG A 287 -26.23 48.06 -11.76
N ALA A 288 -27.46 48.63 -11.71
CA ALA A 288 -27.68 50.03 -11.36
C ALA A 288 -27.15 50.35 -9.94
N GLY A 289 -27.28 49.43 -8.98
CA GLY A 289 -26.74 49.58 -7.64
C GLY A 289 -25.20 49.72 -7.60
N LEU A 290 -24.48 49.12 -8.55
CA LEU A 290 -23.03 49.33 -8.70
C LEU A 290 -22.73 50.76 -9.17
N ASP A 291 -23.54 51.32 -10.06
CA ASP A 291 -23.37 52.69 -10.53
C ASP A 291 -23.68 53.72 -9.40
N GLU A 292 -24.47 53.33 -8.40
CA GLU A 292 -24.72 54.09 -7.17
C GLU A 292 -23.62 53.91 -6.11
N GLY A 293 -22.58 53.10 -6.37
CA GLY A 293 -21.43 52.92 -5.50
C GLY A 293 -21.46 51.69 -4.61
N LYS A 294 -22.38 50.74 -4.79
CA LYS A 294 -22.32 49.42 -4.14
C LYS A 294 -21.15 48.62 -4.71
N THR A 295 -20.57 47.76 -3.89
CA THR A 295 -19.53 46.84 -4.35
C THR A 295 -20.13 45.54 -4.86
N PHE A 296 -19.41 44.78 -5.69
CA PHE A 296 -19.85 43.47 -6.18
C PHE A 296 -20.07 42.50 -5.01
N ALA A 297 -19.17 42.51 -4.00
CA ALA A 297 -19.35 41.75 -2.78
C ALA A 297 -20.61 42.11 -2.01
N ALA A 298 -20.97 43.41 -1.94
CA ALA A 298 -22.20 43.81 -1.29
C ALA A 298 -23.47 43.33 -2.03
N LEU A 299 -23.41 43.12 -3.35
CA LEU A 299 -24.47 42.47 -4.10
C LEU A 299 -24.59 40.98 -3.81
N ALA A 300 -23.45 40.31 -3.65
CA ALA A 300 -23.38 38.90 -3.25
C ALA A 300 -23.92 38.71 -1.82
N ASP A 301 -23.49 39.54 -0.88
CA ASP A 301 -23.97 39.54 0.51
C ASP A 301 -25.49 39.75 0.60
N ALA A 302 -26.04 40.63 -0.25
CA ALA A 302 -27.50 40.88 -0.31
C ALA A 302 -28.31 39.65 -0.76
N GLN A 303 -27.70 38.69 -1.44
CA GLN A 303 -28.29 37.41 -1.81
C GLN A 303 -27.90 36.28 -0.84
N GLY A 304 -27.09 36.57 0.18
CA GLY A 304 -26.62 35.57 1.14
C GLY A 304 -25.53 34.66 0.58
N LEU A 305 -24.78 35.08 -0.46
CA LEU A 305 -23.72 34.34 -1.08
C LEU A 305 -22.41 34.56 -0.31
N GLU A 306 -21.69 33.46 0.00
CA GLU A 306 -20.32 33.51 0.52
C GLU A 306 -19.31 33.65 -0.64
N PRO A 307 -18.07 34.07 -0.38
CA PRO A 307 -17.04 34.21 -1.44
C PRO A 307 -16.87 32.97 -2.31
N GLY A 308 -17.00 31.77 -1.75
CA GLY A 308 -16.95 30.50 -2.50
C GLY A 308 -18.09 30.30 -3.50
N ASP A 309 -19.23 31.00 -3.33
CA ASP A 309 -20.41 30.81 -4.17
C ASP A 309 -20.38 31.68 -5.44
N TYR A 310 -19.64 32.80 -5.41
CA TYR A 310 -19.60 33.73 -6.54
C TYR A 310 -18.23 33.92 -7.17
N GLN A 311 -17.14 33.46 -6.51
CA GLN A 311 -15.79 33.53 -7.07
C GLN A 311 -15.51 32.29 -7.92
N LEU A 312 -15.45 32.47 -9.25
CA LEU A 312 -15.16 31.37 -10.18
C LEU A 312 -13.67 31.02 -10.29
N GLY A 313 -12.78 31.86 -9.71
CA GLY A 313 -11.34 31.66 -9.78
C GLY A 313 -10.73 32.17 -11.09
N THR A 314 -9.56 31.63 -11.45
CA THR A 314 -8.80 32.03 -12.65
C THR A 314 -9.16 31.13 -13.82
N LEU A 315 -9.82 31.70 -14.83
CA LEU A 315 -10.35 30.96 -15.98
C LEU A 315 -9.77 31.49 -17.30
N THR A 316 -9.60 30.61 -18.28
CA THR A 316 -9.45 30.96 -19.68
C THR A 316 -10.80 31.07 -20.37
N ARG A 317 -10.86 31.65 -21.58
CA ARG A 317 -12.11 31.71 -22.34
C ARG A 317 -12.72 30.33 -22.61
N ARG A 318 -11.90 29.30 -22.75
CA ARG A 318 -12.35 27.91 -23.01
C ARG A 318 -12.96 27.22 -21.80
N ASP A 319 -12.65 27.68 -20.60
CA ASP A 319 -13.17 27.11 -19.35
C ASP A 319 -14.61 27.55 -19.07
N ILE A 320 -15.16 28.52 -19.85
CA ILE A 320 -16.49 29.04 -19.67
C ILE A 320 -17.42 28.36 -20.68
N PHE A 321 -18.40 27.61 -20.19
CA PHE A 321 -19.32 26.81 -21.02
C PHE A 321 -20.25 27.63 -21.94
N SER A 322 -20.71 28.81 -21.50
CA SER A 322 -21.57 29.68 -22.29
C SER A 322 -20.72 30.67 -23.07
N GLU A 323 -20.88 30.70 -24.39
CA GLU A 323 -20.14 31.61 -25.27
C GLU A 323 -20.53 33.08 -24.99
N ASP A 324 -21.80 33.38 -24.71
CA ASP A 324 -22.25 34.72 -24.37
C ASP A 324 -21.62 35.21 -23.05
N ILE A 325 -21.54 34.34 -22.05
CA ILE A 325 -20.85 34.61 -20.76
C ILE A 325 -19.36 34.79 -20.99
N ALA A 326 -18.72 33.93 -21.81
CA ALA A 326 -17.32 34.01 -22.12
C ALA A 326 -16.97 35.30 -22.88
N GLU A 327 -17.80 35.69 -23.87
CA GLU A 327 -17.64 36.95 -24.61
C GLU A 327 -17.76 38.16 -23.67
N ALA A 328 -18.80 38.19 -22.84
CA ALA A 328 -18.98 39.23 -21.86
C ALA A 328 -17.79 39.30 -20.88
N ALA A 329 -17.43 38.17 -20.28
CA ALA A 329 -16.32 38.08 -19.29
C ALA A 329 -14.99 38.56 -19.89
N PHE A 330 -14.69 38.19 -21.15
CA PHE A 330 -13.41 38.51 -21.81
C PHE A 330 -13.42 39.89 -22.52
N SER A 331 -14.56 40.59 -22.57
CA SER A 331 -14.63 41.99 -23.00
C SER A 331 -14.35 43.01 -21.88
N LEU A 332 -14.43 42.57 -20.60
CA LEU A 332 -14.30 43.46 -19.43
C LEU A 332 -12.84 43.89 -19.21
N GLY A 333 -12.67 45.10 -18.75
CA GLY A 333 -11.40 45.58 -18.17
C GLY A 333 -11.18 45.08 -16.73
N ASN A 334 -10.00 45.37 -16.20
CA ASN A 334 -9.63 44.99 -14.81
C ASN A 334 -10.56 45.65 -13.80
N GLY A 335 -11.26 44.88 -12.98
CA GLY A 335 -12.23 45.34 -11.99
C GLY A 335 -13.61 45.67 -12.55
N GLU A 336 -13.84 45.59 -13.85
CA GLU A 336 -15.08 45.97 -14.53
C GLU A 336 -16.15 44.88 -14.40
N VAL A 337 -17.45 45.31 -14.41
CA VAL A 337 -18.61 44.43 -14.31
C VAL A 337 -19.43 44.52 -15.61
N SER A 338 -19.89 43.39 -16.10
CA SER A 338 -20.68 43.27 -17.32
C SER A 338 -22.05 43.95 -17.19
N GLN A 339 -22.69 44.18 -18.34
CA GLN A 339 -24.15 44.27 -18.39
C GLN A 339 -24.75 42.89 -18.05
N PRO A 340 -26.04 42.82 -17.66
CA PRO A 340 -26.71 41.54 -17.49
C PRO A 340 -26.62 40.67 -18.73
N VAL A 341 -26.12 39.45 -18.57
CA VAL A 341 -25.92 38.46 -19.63
C VAL A 341 -26.85 37.29 -19.37
N GLU A 342 -27.52 36.81 -20.40
CA GLU A 342 -28.38 35.64 -20.30
C GLU A 342 -27.53 34.38 -20.21
N GLY A 343 -27.72 33.58 -19.17
CA GLY A 343 -27.06 32.32 -18.94
C GLY A 343 -28.03 31.14 -18.88
N PRO A 344 -27.53 29.90 -18.84
CA PRO A 344 -28.36 28.69 -18.81
C PRO A 344 -29.34 28.61 -17.63
N LEU A 345 -29.04 29.28 -16.52
CA LEU A 345 -29.81 29.24 -15.27
C LEU A 345 -30.42 30.58 -14.89
N GLY A 346 -30.51 31.53 -15.83
CA GLY A 346 -31.01 32.87 -15.58
C GLY A 346 -30.04 33.95 -16.06
N TRP A 347 -30.14 35.15 -15.49
CA TRP A 347 -29.31 36.30 -15.85
C TRP A 347 -28.11 36.42 -14.91
N VAL A 348 -26.95 36.74 -15.45
CA VAL A 348 -25.73 36.85 -14.65
C VAL A 348 -25.07 38.22 -14.78
N LEU A 349 -24.50 38.71 -13.69
CA LEU A 349 -23.52 39.77 -13.69
C LEU A 349 -22.14 39.15 -13.46
N ILE A 350 -21.17 39.50 -14.31
CA ILE A 350 -19.83 38.98 -14.26
C ILE A 350 -18.86 40.14 -13.95
N ARG A 351 -17.91 39.91 -13.07
CA ARG A 351 -16.81 40.85 -12.78
C ARG A 351 -15.48 40.22 -13.13
N ALA A 352 -14.68 40.93 -13.90
CA ALA A 352 -13.27 40.57 -14.08
C ALA A 352 -12.45 41.19 -12.94
N ALA A 353 -12.32 40.48 -11.82
CA ALA A 353 -11.59 41.00 -10.66
C ALA A 353 -10.11 41.28 -11.01
N GLN A 354 -9.51 40.44 -11.90
CA GLN A 354 -8.18 40.66 -12.44
C GLN A 354 -8.09 40.12 -13.87
N VAL A 355 -7.48 40.87 -14.75
CA VAL A 355 -7.12 40.45 -16.12
C VAL A 355 -5.64 40.11 -16.15
N ILE A 356 -5.31 38.88 -16.51
CA ILE A 356 -3.97 38.36 -16.72
C ILE A 356 -3.78 38.26 -18.24
N PRO A 357 -3.06 39.19 -18.88
CA PRO A 357 -2.97 39.23 -20.33
C PRO A 357 -2.25 38.03 -20.89
N ALA A 358 -2.56 37.68 -22.12
CA ALA A 358 -1.78 36.71 -22.88
C ALA A 358 -0.33 37.21 -23.02
N VAL A 359 0.62 36.30 -22.87
CA VAL A 359 2.03 36.59 -23.08
C VAL A 359 2.54 35.62 -24.15
N GLU A 360 2.95 36.17 -25.27
CA GLU A 360 3.69 35.38 -26.27
C GLU A 360 5.10 35.11 -25.74
N SER A 361 5.43 33.84 -25.64
CA SER A 361 6.81 33.45 -25.29
C SER A 361 7.75 33.78 -26.44
N LYS A 362 8.97 34.22 -26.11
CA LYS A 362 10.01 34.40 -27.11
C LYS A 362 10.91 33.18 -27.13
N PHE A 363 11.48 32.89 -28.30
CA PHE A 363 12.43 31.79 -28.44
C PHE A 363 13.54 31.83 -27.38
N GLU A 364 14.11 33.00 -27.14
CA GLU A 364 15.20 33.18 -26.16
C GLU A 364 14.79 32.83 -24.71
N ASP A 365 13.50 32.98 -24.38
CA ASP A 365 12.99 32.72 -23.02
C ASP A 365 12.79 31.21 -22.75
N VAL A 366 12.67 30.41 -23.82
CA VAL A 366 12.39 28.96 -23.76
C VAL A 366 13.48 28.08 -24.38
N LYS A 367 14.50 28.71 -24.97
CA LYS A 367 15.57 28.04 -25.73
C LYS A 367 16.26 26.95 -24.89
N ASP A 368 16.63 27.26 -23.65
CA ASP A 368 17.35 26.31 -22.81
C ASP A 368 16.47 25.11 -22.43
N ARG A 369 15.22 25.36 -22.05
CA ARG A 369 14.27 24.31 -21.78
C ARG A 369 14.01 23.43 -23.00
N LEU A 370 13.86 24.06 -24.17
CA LEU A 370 13.61 23.35 -25.42
C LEU A 370 14.81 22.50 -25.82
N ARG A 371 16.03 23.01 -25.57
CA ARG A 371 17.28 22.25 -25.79
C ARG A 371 17.32 21.03 -24.89
N ASP A 372 17.00 21.19 -23.60
CA ASP A 372 17.04 20.10 -22.63
C ASP A 372 15.97 19.04 -22.96
N ASP A 373 14.75 19.44 -23.34
CA ASP A 373 13.69 18.53 -23.79
C ASP A 373 14.13 17.72 -25.04
N LEU A 374 14.65 18.40 -26.08
CA LEU A 374 15.11 17.74 -27.32
C LEU A 374 16.35 16.88 -27.10
N ALA A 375 17.26 17.31 -26.25
CA ALA A 375 18.44 16.53 -25.91
C ALA A 375 18.05 15.24 -25.17
N LEU A 376 17.07 15.31 -24.28
CA LEU A 376 16.57 14.13 -23.58
C LEU A 376 15.86 13.14 -24.51
N ASP A 377 15.00 13.64 -25.43
CA ASP A 377 14.33 12.79 -26.41
C ASP A 377 15.34 12.03 -27.29
N ARG A 378 16.42 12.70 -27.71
CA ARG A 378 17.47 12.06 -28.50
C ARG A 378 18.40 11.16 -27.70
N ALA A 379 18.54 11.47 -26.41
CA ALA A 379 19.40 10.70 -25.53
C ALA A 379 18.94 9.25 -25.41
N TYR A 380 17.65 8.97 -25.49
CA TYR A 380 17.14 7.59 -25.47
C TYR A 380 17.61 6.77 -26.70
N ASP A 381 17.58 7.35 -27.88
CA ASP A 381 18.06 6.69 -29.10
C ASP A 381 19.60 6.50 -29.06
N GLU A 382 20.33 7.55 -28.66
CA GLU A 382 21.79 7.52 -28.54
C GLU A 382 22.27 6.61 -27.42
N LEU A 383 21.53 6.54 -26.33
CA LEU A 383 21.80 5.65 -25.20
C LEU A 383 21.78 4.17 -25.64
N PHE A 384 20.81 3.80 -26.47
CA PHE A 384 20.72 2.45 -27.03
C PHE A 384 21.89 2.15 -27.97
N ASP A 385 22.25 3.09 -28.85
CA ASP A 385 23.40 2.93 -29.74
C ASP A 385 24.72 2.84 -28.97
N LEU A 386 24.87 3.65 -27.92
CA LEU A 386 26.03 3.65 -27.05
C LEU A 386 26.13 2.36 -26.22
N SER A 387 25.00 1.82 -25.76
CA SER A 387 24.95 0.53 -25.06
C SER A 387 25.44 -0.61 -25.94
N ASN A 388 25.06 -0.63 -27.23
CA ASN A 388 25.58 -1.61 -28.20
C ASN A 388 27.08 -1.46 -28.40
N GLN A 389 27.60 -0.22 -28.45
CA GLN A 389 29.04 0.01 -28.60
C GLN A 389 29.83 -0.46 -27.37
N VAL A 390 29.27 -0.30 -26.15
CA VAL A 390 29.85 -0.82 -24.93
C VAL A 390 29.90 -2.36 -24.94
N GLU A 391 28.82 -3.01 -25.37
CA GLU A 391 28.77 -4.47 -25.51
C GLU A 391 29.78 -4.99 -26.54
N ASP A 392 29.85 -4.32 -27.71
CA ASP A 392 30.84 -4.67 -28.76
C ASP A 392 32.28 -4.50 -28.25
N ALA A 393 32.58 -3.44 -27.52
CA ALA A 393 33.91 -3.20 -26.95
C ALA A 393 34.27 -4.25 -25.88
N ARG A 394 33.30 -4.69 -25.08
CA ARG A 394 33.47 -5.73 -24.05
C ARG A 394 33.63 -7.13 -24.64
N ALA A 395 32.96 -7.43 -25.75
CA ALA A 395 33.07 -8.71 -26.44
C ALA A 395 34.54 -9.05 -26.88
N GLY A 396 35.42 -8.06 -26.88
CA GLY A 396 36.86 -8.24 -27.06
C GLY A 396 37.62 -8.82 -25.83
N GLY A 397 36.95 -9.02 -24.71
CA GLY A 397 37.54 -9.52 -23.45
C GLY A 397 38.42 -8.50 -22.72
N LEU A 398 38.22 -7.20 -22.96
CA LEU A 398 38.91 -6.13 -22.25
C LEU A 398 38.21 -5.84 -20.91
N PRO A 399 38.96 -5.46 -19.87
CA PRO A 399 38.35 -4.96 -18.63
C PRO A 399 37.40 -3.78 -18.91
N LEU A 400 36.30 -3.68 -18.17
CA LEU A 400 35.25 -2.66 -18.37
C LEU A 400 35.85 -1.25 -18.52
N ALA A 401 36.76 -0.86 -17.63
CA ALA A 401 37.38 0.46 -17.66
C ALA A 401 38.18 0.71 -18.95
N GLN A 402 38.78 -0.32 -19.56
CA GLN A 402 39.51 -0.20 -20.85
C GLN A 402 38.54 -0.23 -22.01
N ALA A 403 37.55 -1.12 -22.00
CA ALA A 403 36.55 -1.23 -23.06
C ALA A 403 35.80 0.08 -23.31
N VAL A 404 35.51 0.84 -22.25
CA VAL A 404 34.72 2.10 -22.35
C VAL A 404 35.58 3.35 -22.52
N ALA A 405 36.88 3.28 -22.30
CA ALA A 405 37.79 4.44 -22.44
C ALA A 405 37.84 4.97 -23.91
N ASP A 406 37.82 4.08 -24.92
CA ASP A 406 37.81 4.47 -26.34
C ASP A 406 36.48 5.15 -26.74
N LEU A 407 35.43 4.98 -25.96
CA LEU A 407 34.12 5.61 -26.12
C LEU A 407 34.01 6.95 -25.34
N ASN A 408 35.11 7.41 -24.75
CA ASN A 408 35.14 8.54 -23.81
C ASN A 408 34.20 8.40 -22.58
N LEU A 409 33.98 7.16 -22.16
CA LEU A 409 33.22 6.82 -20.97
C LEU A 409 34.17 6.42 -19.83
N GLU A 410 33.73 6.64 -18.59
CA GLU A 410 34.54 6.34 -17.40
C GLU A 410 33.78 5.36 -16.50
N ALA A 411 34.43 4.22 -16.21
CA ALA A 411 33.91 3.27 -15.23
C ALA A 411 34.35 3.66 -13.81
N THR A 412 33.40 3.74 -12.91
CA THR A 412 33.66 4.05 -11.51
C THR A 412 34.09 2.81 -10.73
N GLN A 413 35.22 2.91 -10.01
CA GLN A 413 35.70 1.84 -9.15
C GLN A 413 35.15 1.96 -7.73
N VAL A 414 34.64 0.85 -7.20
CA VAL A 414 34.11 0.75 -5.84
C VAL A 414 35.07 -0.11 -5.00
N PRO A 415 35.53 0.39 -3.84
CA PRO A 415 36.36 -0.39 -2.94
C PRO A 415 35.58 -1.57 -2.36
N PRO A 416 36.24 -2.52 -1.64
CA PRO A 416 35.55 -3.66 -1.07
C PRO A 416 34.39 -3.26 -0.15
N VAL A 417 33.18 -3.66 -0.51
CA VAL A 417 31.93 -3.41 0.23
C VAL A 417 31.15 -4.71 0.41
N THR A 418 30.26 -4.75 1.39
CA THR A 418 29.27 -5.81 1.57
C THR A 418 28.10 -5.63 0.59
N ASN A 419 27.22 -6.61 0.51
CA ASN A 419 25.96 -6.50 -0.26
C ASN A 419 25.03 -5.38 0.22
N ALA A 420 25.21 -4.88 1.45
CA ALA A 420 24.53 -3.68 1.96
C ALA A 420 25.27 -2.37 1.60
N GLY A 421 26.34 -2.44 0.82
CA GLY A 421 27.13 -1.29 0.40
C GLY A 421 28.01 -0.70 1.50
N LEU A 422 28.35 -1.47 2.55
CA LEU A 422 29.18 -1.02 3.66
C LEU A 422 30.63 -1.46 3.48
N GLY A 423 31.56 -0.53 3.59
CA GLY A 423 32.98 -0.80 3.63
C GLY A 423 33.40 -1.52 4.93
N ARG A 424 34.69 -1.90 5.04
CA ARG A 424 35.24 -2.56 6.24
C ARG A 424 35.20 -1.67 7.50
N ASP A 425 35.06 -0.37 7.34
CA ASP A 425 34.88 0.62 8.41
C ASP A 425 33.41 0.83 8.82
N GLY A 426 32.48 0.06 8.21
CA GLY A 426 31.04 0.17 8.45
C GLY A 426 30.37 1.39 7.80
N ARG A 427 31.08 2.11 6.91
CA ARG A 427 30.54 3.29 6.20
C ARG A 427 30.33 2.98 4.73
N ARG A 428 29.42 3.71 4.11
CA ARG A 428 29.23 3.68 2.65
C ARG A 428 30.33 4.53 2.00
N PRO A 429 31.06 4.01 1.00
CA PRO A 429 31.99 4.82 0.21
C PRO A 429 31.27 5.88 -0.63
N ASP A 430 31.93 7.03 -0.87
CA ASP A 430 31.35 8.15 -1.64
C ASP A 430 31.08 7.79 -3.11
N ASN A 431 31.82 6.84 -3.65
CA ASN A 431 31.72 6.34 -5.05
C ASN A 431 30.85 5.10 -5.19
N LEU A 432 30.05 4.76 -4.16
CA LEU A 432 29.09 3.68 -4.24
C LEU A 432 27.89 4.11 -5.10
N PRO A 433 27.40 3.26 -6.03
CA PRO A 433 26.21 3.59 -6.82
C PRO A 433 24.98 3.83 -5.93
N VAL A 434 24.13 4.77 -6.32
CA VAL A 434 22.88 5.06 -5.62
C VAL A 434 21.87 3.92 -5.81
N HIS A 435 21.91 3.27 -6.97
CA HIS A 435 21.00 2.19 -7.35
C HIS A 435 21.45 0.86 -6.74
N GLU A 436 20.62 0.25 -5.91
CA GLU A 436 20.90 -1.03 -5.24
C GLU A 436 21.04 -2.19 -6.23
N ASP A 437 20.38 -2.11 -7.39
CA ASP A 437 20.46 -3.11 -8.47
C ASP A 437 21.91 -3.30 -8.96
N ILE A 438 22.71 -2.25 -9.03
CA ILE A 438 24.13 -2.32 -9.43
C ILE A 438 24.95 -3.09 -8.38
N ILE A 439 24.66 -2.88 -7.10
CA ILE A 439 25.32 -3.61 -6.02
C ILE A 439 24.88 -5.09 -6.05
N ALA A 440 23.60 -5.35 -6.26
CA ALA A 440 23.07 -6.70 -6.39
C ALA A 440 23.73 -7.46 -7.55
N ALA A 441 23.82 -6.83 -8.72
CA ALA A 441 24.51 -7.40 -9.88
C ALA A 441 25.99 -7.71 -9.59
N ALA A 442 26.68 -6.83 -8.82
CA ALA A 442 28.05 -7.09 -8.42
C ALA A 442 28.19 -8.30 -7.49
N PHE A 443 27.15 -8.63 -6.72
CA PHE A 443 27.15 -9.81 -5.84
C PHE A 443 26.65 -11.08 -6.51
N GLU A 444 25.96 -10.99 -7.65
CA GLU A 444 25.56 -12.14 -8.47
C GLU A 444 26.67 -12.58 -9.44
N ALA A 445 27.43 -11.63 -9.98
CA ALA A 445 28.50 -11.91 -10.93
C ALA A 445 29.70 -12.58 -10.27
N GLN A 446 30.47 -13.38 -11.04
CA GLN A 446 31.72 -13.97 -10.58
C GLN A 446 32.92 -13.14 -11.04
N PRO A 447 34.06 -13.16 -10.32
CA PRO A 447 35.28 -12.48 -10.74
C PRO A 447 35.77 -13.00 -12.08
N GLY A 448 35.94 -12.08 -13.03
CA GLY A 448 36.42 -12.40 -14.38
C GLY A 448 35.33 -12.84 -15.36
N ASP A 449 34.08 -12.94 -14.92
CA ASP A 449 32.95 -13.15 -15.81
C ASP A 449 32.42 -11.77 -16.32
N GLU A 450 32.02 -11.75 -17.58
CA GLU A 450 31.30 -10.61 -18.14
C GLU A 450 29.85 -10.64 -17.64
N ALA A 451 29.54 -9.83 -16.63
CA ALA A 451 28.15 -9.67 -16.20
C ALA A 451 27.32 -9.08 -17.35
N PRO A 452 26.08 -9.57 -17.57
CA PRO A 452 25.20 -8.99 -18.56
C PRO A 452 24.88 -7.53 -18.24
N MET A 453 24.57 -6.75 -19.26
CA MET A 453 24.03 -5.38 -19.10
C MET A 453 22.75 -5.42 -18.26
N GLY A 454 22.67 -4.55 -17.29
CA GLY A 454 21.45 -4.32 -16.52
C GLY A 454 20.71 -3.07 -17.01
N GLU A 455 19.38 -3.08 -16.86
CA GLU A 455 18.51 -1.95 -17.17
C GLU A 455 17.78 -1.52 -15.88
N LEU A 456 17.73 -0.23 -15.62
CA LEU A 456 17.02 0.36 -14.50
C LEU A 456 15.62 0.83 -14.93
N ALA A 457 14.74 1.02 -13.95
CA ALA A 457 13.34 1.40 -14.20
C ALA A 457 13.17 2.78 -14.91
N ASP A 458 14.19 3.63 -14.88
CA ASP A 458 14.25 4.93 -15.55
C ASP A 458 14.80 4.85 -17.00
N GLY A 459 15.08 3.63 -17.50
CA GLY A 459 15.64 3.38 -18.81
C GLY A 459 17.16 3.54 -18.89
N SER A 460 17.85 3.71 -17.75
CA SER A 460 19.31 3.74 -17.69
C SER A 460 19.90 2.34 -17.85
N PHE A 461 21.09 2.25 -18.44
CA PHE A 461 21.83 1.00 -18.55
C PHE A 461 23.06 1.01 -17.65
N PHE A 462 23.38 -0.15 -17.11
CA PHE A 462 24.59 -0.30 -16.33
C PHE A 462 25.35 -1.61 -16.61
N TRP A 463 26.66 -1.58 -16.38
CA TRP A 463 27.56 -2.72 -16.47
C TRP A 463 28.36 -2.82 -15.18
N VAL A 464 28.63 -4.05 -14.80
CA VAL A 464 29.43 -4.34 -13.61
C VAL A 464 30.55 -5.30 -13.97
N GLU A 465 31.73 -5.07 -13.41
CA GLU A 465 32.86 -6.00 -13.45
C GLU A 465 33.37 -6.21 -12.03
N VAL A 466 33.32 -7.46 -11.57
CA VAL A 466 33.76 -7.83 -10.22
C VAL A 466 35.29 -7.96 -10.18
N GLY A 467 35.89 -7.25 -9.25
CA GLY A 467 37.32 -7.31 -8.97
C GLY A 467 37.65 -8.36 -7.91
N GLU A 468 38.14 -7.92 -6.76
CA GLU A 468 38.52 -8.83 -5.64
C GLU A 468 37.26 -9.25 -4.85
N VAL A 469 37.16 -10.55 -4.56
CA VAL A 469 36.15 -11.11 -3.66
C VAL A 469 36.84 -11.63 -2.40
N THR A 470 36.43 -11.13 -1.25
CA THR A 470 36.79 -11.66 0.05
C THR A 470 35.58 -12.42 0.58
N GLU A 471 35.67 -13.75 0.60
CA GLU A 471 34.55 -14.60 1.04
C GLU A 471 34.18 -14.36 2.51
N ALA A 472 32.88 -14.53 2.82
CA ALA A 472 32.39 -14.50 4.20
C ALA A 472 33.10 -15.62 5.02
N ARG A 473 33.65 -15.26 6.18
CA ARG A 473 34.30 -16.20 7.05
C ARG A 473 33.96 -15.97 8.52
N THR A 474 34.08 -17.00 9.32
CA THR A 474 34.18 -16.87 10.77
C THR A 474 35.66 -16.95 11.15
N PRO A 475 36.26 -15.83 11.66
CA PRO A 475 37.67 -15.85 12.05
C PRO A 475 37.92 -16.91 13.10
N PRO A 476 39.02 -17.66 13.03
CA PRO A 476 39.35 -18.70 14.02
C PRO A 476 39.49 -18.08 15.43
N LEU A 477 39.28 -18.91 16.46
CA LEU A 477 39.30 -18.48 17.86
C LEU A 477 40.55 -17.64 18.20
N GLU A 478 41.71 -17.98 17.68
CA GLU A 478 42.96 -17.26 17.96
C GLU A 478 42.91 -15.79 17.50
N GLU A 479 42.26 -15.48 16.40
CA GLU A 479 42.12 -14.10 15.89
C GLU A 479 41.17 -13.28 16.73
N VAL A 480 40.15 -13.90 17.34
CA VAL A 480 39.09 -13.22 18.09
C VAL A 480 39.17 -13.44 19.60
N ARG A 481 40.21 -14.13 20.08
CA ARG A 481 40.35 -14.57 21.48
C ARG A 481 40.06 -13.46 22.49
N ALA A 482 40.66 -12.29 22.33
CA ALA A 482 40.47 -11.18 23.27
C ALA A 482 39.01 -10.67 23.29
N ARG A 483 38.39 -10.58 22.13
CA ARG A 483 36.99 -10.16 21.98
C ARG A 483 36.05 -11.23 22.53
N LEU A 484 36.36 -12.51 22.27
CA LEU A 484 35.58 -13.64 22.75
C LEU A 484 35.61 -13.72 24.29
N ILE A 485 36.75 -13.50 24.92
CA ILE A 485 36.88 -13.45 26.39
C ILE A 485 36.05 -12.26 26.97
N ALA A 486 36.06 -11.12 26.31
CA ALA A 486 35.30 -9.98 26.74
C ALA A 486 33.76 -10.29 26.67
N SER A 487 33.31 -10.83 25.55
CA SER A 487 31.90 -11.24 25.38
C SER A 487 31.48 -12.32 26.37
N TRP A 488 32.34 -13.35 26.60
CA TRP A 488 32.07 -14.39 27.59
C TRP A 488 31.95 -13.82 29.01
N LYS A 489 32.87 -12.91 29.40
CA LYS A 489 32.80 -12.26 30.71
C LYS A 489 31.57 -11.42 30.90
N GLU A 490 31.11 -10.76 29.86
CA GLU A 490 29.89 -9.96 29.89
C GLU A 490 28.63 -10.84 30.06
N GLU A 491 28.54 -11.93 29.26
CA GLU A 491 27.46 -12.92 29.38
C GLU A 491 27.44 -13.61 30.75
N GLU A 492 28.63 -14.00 31.28
CA GLU A 492 28.71 -14.62 32.61
C GLU A 492 28.36 -13.64 33.73
N ARG A 493 28.72 -12.37 33.59
CA ARG A 493 28.35 -11.32 34.57
C ARG A 493 26.83 -11.08 34.56
N GLU A 494 26.21 -11.05 33.39
CA GLU A 494 24.76 -10.93 33.26
C GLU A 494 24.07 -12.16 33.89
N ALA A 495 24.53 -13.35 33.60
CA ALA A 495 24.04 -14.58 34.23
C ALA A 495 24.19 -14.58 35.75
N ALA A 496 25.31 -14.06 36.27
CA ALA A 496 25.54 -13.93 37.71
C ALA A 496 24.60 -12.90 38.34
N LEU A 497 24.32 -11.80 37.62
CA LEU A 497 23.38 -10.77 38.09
C LEU A 497 21.94 -11.30 38.14
N LEU A 498 21.54 -12.10 37.13
CA LEU A 498 20.21 -12.76 37.12
C LEU A 498 20.11 -13.78 38.26
N ARG A 499 21.18 -14.56 38.54
CA ARG A 499 21.18 -15.48 39.70
C ARG A 499 21.06 -14.72 41.02
N LEU A 500 21.76 -13.60 41.18
CA LEU A 500 21.64 -12.75 42.36
C LEU A 500 20.21 -12.22 42.48
N ALA A 501 19.61 -11.71 41.41
CA ALA A 501 18.23 -11.20 41.42
C ALA A 501 17.22 -12.31 41.80
N ALA A 502 17.42 -13.53 41.30
CA ALA A 502 16.61 -14.69 41.65
C ALA A 502 16.70 -15.04 43.15
N ASP A 503 17.91 -15.04 43.69
CA ASP A 503 18.15 -15.30 45.13
C ASP A 503 17.51 -14.23 46.00
N LEU A 504 17.69 -12.94 45.66
CA LEU A 504 17.09 -11.83 46.38
C LEU A 504 15.55 -11.87 46.32
N ALA A 505 14.97 -12.19 45.15
CA ALA A 505 13.52 -12.38 44.99
C ALA A 505 13.02 -13.53 45.87
N ALA A 506 13.73 -14.67 45.93
CA ALA A 506 13.39 -15.81 46.78
C ALA A 506 13.45 -15.46 48.28
N ARG A 507 14.43 -14.68 48.72
CA ARG A 507 14.54 -14.20 50.09
C ARG A 507 13.38 -13.28 50.45
N VAL A 508 12.99 -12.36 49.58
CA VAL A 508 11.83 -11.49 49.78
C VAL A 508 10.56 -12.32 49.86
N ASN A 509 10.37 -13.30 49.00
CA ASN A 509 9.24 -14.23 49.03
C ASN A 509 9.27 -15.13 50.26
N GLY A 510 10.43 -15.35 50.88
CA GLY A 510 10.63 -16.03 52.13
C GLY A 510 10.34 -15.18 53.39
N GLY A 511 9.94 -13.92 53.22
CA GLY A 511 9.53 -13.01 54.28
C GLY A 511 10.56 -11.96 54.70
N GLU A 512 11.72 -11.88 54.01
CA GLU A 512 12.67 -10.78 54.22
C GLU A 512 12.16 -9.50 53.53
N SER A 513 12.41 -8.33 54.10
CA SER A 513 11.94 -7.09 53.51
C SER A 513 12.80 -6.68 52.28
N LEU A 514 12.17 -6.16 51.25
CA LEU A 514 12.90 -5.63 50.09
C LEU A 514 13.95 -4.57 50.48
N ARG A 515 13.66 -3.79 51.53
CA ARG A 515 14.59 -2.83 52.10
C ARG A 515 15.85 -3.48 52.65
N SER A 516 15.70 -4.59 53.42
CA SER A 516 16.83 -5.31 54.00
C SER A 516 17.79 -5.82 52.91
N VAL A 517 17.26 -6.46 51.87
CA VAL A 517 18.09 -6.96 50.76
C VAL A 517 18.70 -5.85 49.92
N ALA A 518 18.04 -4.70 49.82
CA ALA A 518 18.57 -3.53 49.10
C ALA A 518 19.71 -2.84 49.86
N ASP A 519 19.60 -2.76 51.20
CA ASP A 519 20.59 -2.13 52.09
C ASP A 519 21.95 -2.88 52.04
N GLU A 520 21.98 -4.20 51.75
CA GLU A 520 23.22 -5.00 51.53
C GLU A 520 24.07 -4.40 50.40
N PHE A 521 23.47 -3.76 49.41
CA PHE A 521 24.10 -3.17 48.25
C PHE A 521 24.12 -1.62 48.29
N GLY A 522 23.77 -1.04 49.46
CA GLY A 522 23.70 0.41 49.62
C GLY A 522 22.62 1.06 48.76
N ARG A 523 21.54 0.35 48.47
CA ARG A 523 20.42 0.84 47.66
C ARG A 523 19.17 1.06 48.52
N THR A 524 18.33 2.00 48.08
CA THR A 524 17.02 2.23 48.70
C THR A 524 15.96 1.86 47.68
N PRO A 525 14.95 1.06 48.07
CA PRO A 525 13.82 0.78 47.19
C PRO A 525 13.08 2.04 46.77
N LEU A 526 12.71 2.10 45.50
CA LEU A 526 11.89 3.15 44.88
C LEU A 526 10.51 2.59 44.56
N GLU A 527 9.52 3.46 44.49
CA GLU A 527 8.15 3.08 44.11
C GLU A 527 7.93 3.35 42.61
N THR A 528 7.25 2.43 41.92
CA THR A 528 6.85 2.63 40.53
C THR A 528 5.59 3.49 40.42
N PRO A 529 5.38 4.19 39.29
CA PRO A 529 4.02 4.58 38.92
C PRO A 529 3.15 3.32 38.75
N ALA A 530 1.83 3.50 38.63
CA ALA A 530 0.94 2.40 38.30
C ALA A 530 1.24 1.86 36.91
N LEU A 531 1.88 0.69 36.84
CA LEU A 531 2.26 0.02 35.59
C LEU A 531 1.06 -0.71 34.98
N GLN A 532 0.99 -0.75 33.67
CA GLN A 532 0.01 -1.52 32.92
C GLN A 532 0.68 -2.76 32.29
N ARG A 533 -0.11 -3.80 32.07
CA ARG A 533 0.35 -5.03 31.42
C ARG A 533 0.92 -4.74 30.03
N GLY A 534 2.10 -5.29 29.73
CA GLY A 534 2.79 -5.11 28.45
C GLY A 534 3.50 -3.76 28.26
N MET A 535 3.42 -2.85 29.23
CA MET A 535 4.18 -1.59 29.24
C MET A 535 5.67 -1.85 29.31
N SER A 536 6.47 -0.95 28.71
CA SER A 536 7.93 -0.95 28.84
C SER A 536 8.46 0.49 28.82
N ASN A 537 9.57 0.72 29.49
CA ASN A 537 10.33 1.97 29.48
C ASN A 537 11.81 1.70 29.77
N GLU A 538 12.62 2.73 29.97
CA GLU A 538 14.06 2.57 30.23
C GLU A 538 14.37 1.70 31.47
N THR A 539 13.57 1.81 32.53
CA THR A 539 13.80 1.08 33.79
C THR A 539 13.15 -0.31 33.76
N PHE A 540 12.02 -0.49 33.10
CA PHE A 540 11.25 -1.73 33.12
C PHE A 540 11.10 -2.28 31.71
N SER A 541 11.73 -3.41 31.44
CA SER A 541 11.46 -4.16 30.20
C SER A 541 10.06 -4.78 30.23
N ARG A 542 9.56 -5.14 29.05
CA ARG A 542 8.29 -5.87 28.95
C ARG A 542 8.33 -7.19 29.73
N ILE A 543 9.50 -7.85 29.78
CA ILE A 543 9.69 -9.09 30.55
C ILE A 543 9.50 -8.82 32.05
N ALA A 544 10.17 -7.79 32.58
CA ALA A 544 10.07 -7.43 33.99
C ALA A 544 8.63 -7.08 34.39
N VAL A 545 7.93 -6.31 33.54
CA VAL A 545 6.51 -5.96 33.78
C VAL A 545 5.62 -7.21 33.70
N ASN A 546 5.79 -8.07 32.70
CA ASN A 546 4.99 -9.29 32.61
C ASN A 546 5.21 -10.22 33.80
N ASN A 547 6.44 -10.33 34.28
CA ASN A 547 6.77 -11.09 35.51
C ASN A 547 6.04 -10.48 36.72
N LEU A 548 6.01 -9.14 36.85
CA LEU A 548 5.28 -8.46 37.92
C LEU A 548 3.79 -8.81 37.92
N PHE A 549 3.18 -8.94 36.73
CA PHE A 549 1.77 -9.30 36.58
C PHE A 549 1.46 -10.79 36.78
N SER A 550 2.48 -11.65 36.96
CA SER A 550 2.33 -13.09 37.20
C SER A 550 2.33 -13.49 38.68
N ILE A 551 2.62 -12.55 39.58
CA ILE A 551 2.77 -12.81 41.03
C ILE A 551 1.71 -12.06 41.84
N GLY A 552 1.54 -12.42 43.12
CA GLY A 552 0.58 -11.79 44.02
C GLY A 552 1.10 -10.55 44.74
N GLU A 553 0.22 -9.87 45.48
CA GLU A 553 0.59 -8.75 46.35
C GLU A 553 1.59 -9.17 47.43
N GLY A 554 2.61 -8.36 47.65
CA GLY A 554 3.72 -8.65 48.57
C GLY A 554 4.79 -9.58 48.00
N GLU A 555 4.52 -10.30 46.91
CA GLU A 555 5.51 -11.17 46.24
C GLU A 555 6.51 -10.38 45.40
N ALA A 556 7.71 -10.93 45.25
CA ALA A 556 8.80 -10.35 44.50
C ALA A 556 9.15 -11.16 43.25
N THR A 557 9.55 -10.45 42.23
CA THR A 557 10.05 -10.99 40.97
C THR A 557 11.17 -10.12 40.44
N TYR A 558 11.78 -10.54 39.35
CA TYR A 558 12.87 -9.80 38.70
C TYR A 558 12.77 -9.87 37.18
N GLY A 559 13.48 -8.99 36.51
CA GLY A 559 13.63 -9.00 35.06
C GLY A 559 14.66 -7.99 34.60
N PRO A 560 15.06 -8.02 33.32
CA PRO A 560 16.00 -7.05 32.79
C PRO A 560 15.38 -5.63 32.81
N VAL A 561 16.23 -4.61 32.88
CA VAL A 561 15.82 -3.22 32.62
C VAL A 561 15.47 -3.03 31.12
N GLY A 562 14.84 -1.92 30.78
CA GLY A 562 14.48 -1.63 29.37
C GLY A 562 15.70 -1.40 28.48
N PHE A 563 16.73 -0.73 29.00
CA PHE A 563 18.00 -0.49 28.31
C PHE A 563 19.19 -0.77 29.24
N GLY A 564 20.20 -1.45 28.73
CA GLY A 564 21.45 -1.77 29.43
C GLY A 564 21.44 -3.15 30.08
N ASN A 565 22.54 -3.46 30.81
CA ASN A 565 22.85 -4.79 31.33
C ASN A 565 22.47 -4.94 32.83
N SER A 566 21.53 -4.13 33.33
CA SER A 566 21.06 -4.18 34.71
C SER A 566 19.80 -5.03 34.83
N VAL A 567 19.48 -5.44 36.04
CA VAL A 567 18.27 -6.20 36.38
C VAL A 567 17.48 -5.44 37.42
N VAL A 568 16.17 -5.38 37.28
CA VAL A 568 15.27 -4.80 38.26
C VAL A 568 14.65 -5.91 39.12
N LEU A 569 14.76 -5.78 40.42
CA LEU A 569 14.06 -6.57 41.42
C LEU A 569 12.80 -5.80 41.83
N LEU A 570 11.63 -6.40 41.70
CA LEU A 570 10.32 -5.78 41.89
C LEU A 570 9.54 -6.55 42.97
N GLN A 571 8.88 -5.85 43.88
CA GLN A 571 7.92 -6.42 44.83
C GLN A 571 6.58 -5.73 44.63
N VAL A 572 5.51 -6.49 44.40
CA VAL A 572 4.15 -5.92 44.27
C VAL A 572 3.75 -5.23 45.55
N ALA A 573 3.49 -3.94 45.45
CA ALA A 573 3.04 -3.10 46.58
C ALA A 573 1.51 -2.96 46.61
N ASP A 574 0.89 -2.91 45.43
CA ASP A 574 -0.56 -2.70 45.29
C ASP A 574 -1.05 -3.23 43.93
N ILE A 575 -2.22 -3.88 43.94
CA ILE A 575 -2.92 -4.36 42.75
C ILE A 575 -4.21 -3.55 42.60
N ILE A 576 -4.19 -2.62 41.67
CA ILE A 576 -5.31 -1.74 41.37
C ILE A 576 -6.22 -2.43 40.35
N SER A 577 -7.46 -2.74 40.78
CA SER A 577 -8.47 -3.35 39.92
C SER A 577 -8.71 -2.53 38.66
N GLY A 578 -8.92 -3.19 37.52
CA GLY A 578 -9.25 -2.54 36.25
C GLY A 578 -10.57 -1.75 36.30
N GLU A 579 -11.45 -2.07 37.24
CA GLU A 579 -12.71 -1.33 37.47
C GLU A 579 -12.51 -0.08 38.33
N GLU A 580 -11.42 0.02 39.08
CA GLU A 580 -11.19 1.13 40.00
C GLU A 580 -10.97 2.45 39.24
N GLY A 581 -11.84 3.42 39.49
CA GLY A 581 -11.84 4.72 38.84
C GLY A 581 -12.45 4.73 37.43
N GLN A 582 -13.04 3.63 36.98
CA GLN A 582 -13.76 3.54 35.71
C GLN A 582 -15.24 3.78 35.86
N THR A 583 -15.90 4.29 34.81
CA THR A 583 -17.35 4.48 34.80
C THR A 583 -18.08 3.21 34.37
N GLN A 584 -19.34 3.06 34.75
CA GLN A 584 -20.20 1.98 34.23
C GLN A 584 -20.30 2.03 32.69
N ASP A 585 -20.25 3.22 32.11
CA ASP A 585 -20.27 3.42 30.65
C ASP A 585 -19.03 2.82 29.98
N ALA A 586 -17.86 2.87 30.61
CA ALA A 586 -16.63 2.27 30.08
C ALA A 586 -16.74 0.74 30.00
N LEU A 587 -17.29 0.09 31.04
CA LEU A 587 -17.52 -1.36 31.04
C LEU A 587 -18.59 -1.74 30.02
N ALA A 588 -19.67 -0.96 29.89
CA ALA A 588 -20.71 -1.18 28.89
C ALA A 588 -20.17 -1.04 27.46
N GLY A 589 -19.38 -0.01 27.20
CA GLY A 589 -18.71 0.18 25.91
C GLY A 589 -17.75 -0.95 25.56
N PHE A 590 -16.95 -1.41 26.53
CA PHE A 590 -16.06 -2.55 26.36
C PHE A 590 -16.82 -3.85 26.06
N ARG A 591 -17.92 -4.11 26.77
CA ARG A 591 -18.80 -5.26 26.51
C ARG A 591 -19.36 -5.21 25.10
N GLN A 592 -19.83 -4.04 24.65
CA GLN A 592 -20.31 -3.87 23.29
C GLN A 592 -19.22 -4.18 22.25
N GLN A 593 -17.99 -3.74 22.50
CA GLN A 593 -16.86 -4.04 21.63
C GLN A 593 -16.55 -5.53 21.58
N ILE A 594 -16.58 -6.24 22.72
CA ILE A 594 -16.40 -7.70 22.75
C ILE A 594 -17.51 -8.39 21.97
N ASN A 595 -18.76 -8.00 22.20
CA ASN A 595 -19.90 -8.57 21.49
C ASN A 595 -19.74 -8.44 19.97
N GLN A 596 -19.32 -7.27 19.49
CA GLN A 596 -19.04 -7.06 18.05
C GLN A 596 -17.91 -7.95 17.55
N THR A 597 -16.83 -8.11 18.32
CA THR A 597 -15.69 -8.97 17.93
C THR A 597 -16.14 -10.44 17.86
N VAL A 598 -16.83 -10.93 18.87
CA VAL A 598 -17.30 -12.32 18.92
C VAL A 598 -18.37 -12.59 17.87
N SER A 599 -19.26 -11.63 17.60
CA SER A 599 -20.21 -11.68 16.49
C SER A 599 -19.51 -11.81 15.15
N GLY A 600 -18.45 -11.01 14.91
CA GLY A 600 -17.65 -11.09 13.70
C GLY A 600 -16.94 -12.44 13.54
N ASP A 601 -16.32 -12.94 14.61
CA ASP A 601 -15.65 -14.25 14.61
C ASP A 601 -16.65 -15.40 14.37
N LEU A 602 -17.82 -15.34 15.01
CA LEU A 602 -18.89 -16.33 14.81
C LEU A 602 -19.38 -16.31 13.36
N MET A 603 -19.58 -15.12 12.79
CA MET A 603 -20.00 -14.97 11.40
C MET A 603 -18.94 -15.51 10.44
N TYR A 604 -17.67 -15.22 10.68
CA TYR A 604 -16.56 -15.77 9.90
C TYR A 604 -16.53 -17.31 9.93
N GLN A 605 -16.66 -17.90 11.14
CA GLN A 605 -16.70 -19.35 11.29
C GLN A 605 -17.94 -19.95 10.60
N TYR A 606 -19.09 -19.29 10.73
CA TYR A 606 -20.33 -19.71 10.08
C TYR A 606 -20.19 -19.70 8.56
N VAL A 607 -19.69 -18.61 7.97
CA VAL A 607 -19.45 -18.53 6.52
C VAL A 607 -18.51 -19.63 6.05
N ASN A 608 -17.43 -19.92 6.79
CA ASN A 608 -16.50 -20.98 6.43
C ASN A 608 -17.14 -22.38 6.50
N ALA A 609 -17.96 -22.63 7.53
CA ALA A 609 -18.70 -23.90 7.63
C ALA A 609 -19.68 -24.07 6.46
N VAL A 610 -20.45 -23.03 6.14
CA VAL A 610 -21.39 -23.04 5.02
C VAL A 610 -20.68 -23.24 3.68
N ARG A 611 -19.53 -22.60 3.46
CA ARG A 611 -18.71 -22.79 2.24
C ARG A 611 -18.25 -24.25 2.09
N GLN A 612 -17.90 -24.91 3.20
CA GLN A 612 -17.53 -26.33 3.19
C GLN A 612 -18.74 -27.23 2.92
N ASP A 613 -19.87 -26.97 3.56
CA ASP A 613 -21.10 -27.75 3.39
C ASP A 613 -21.64 -27.66 1.95
N LEU A 614 -21.47 -26.51 1.29
CA LEU A 614 -21.86 -26.27 -0.09
C LEU A 614 -20.78 -26.66 -1.12
N ASP A 615 -19.67 -27.29 -0.69
CA ASP A 615 -18.55 -27.69 -1.57
C ASP A 615 -18.08 -26.54 -2.48
N ALA A 616 -17.89 -25.35 -1.88
CA ALA A 616 -17.46 -24.18 -2.61
C ALA A 616 -16.07 -24.38 -3.25
N ARG A 617 -15.98 -24.19 -4.56
CA ARG A 617 -14.77 -24.42 -5.36
C ARG A 617 -14.42 -23.19 -6.16
N VAL A 618 -13.15 -22.82 -6.13
CA VAL A 618 -12.59 -21.74 -6.96
C VAL A 618 -11.88 -22.37 -8.16
N ASN A 619 -12.02 -21.77 -9.34
CA ASN A 619 -11.29 -22.12 -10.55
C ASN A 619 -10.16 -21.13 -10.81
N PRO A 620 -8.90 -21.41 -10.36
CA PRO A 620 -7.80 -20.47 -10.51
C PRO A 620 -7.43 -20.17 -11.96
N GLN A 621 -7.70 -21.12 -12.88
CA GLN A 621 -7.42 -20.95 -14.31
C GLN A 621 -8.38 -19.94 -14.94
N ALA A 622 -9.68 -20.03 -14.61
CA ALA A 622 -10.66 -19.06 -15.06
C ALA A 622 -10.39 -17.66 -14.49
N VAL A 623 -9.99 -17.56 -13.21
CA VAL A 623 -9.59 -16.29 -12.58
C VAL A 623 -8.41 -15.66 -13.33
N ALA A 624 -7.35 -16.42 -13.58
CA ALA A 624 -6.18 -15.94 -14.30
C ALA A 624 -6.52 -15.52 -15.75
N TYR A 625 -7.38 -16.29 -16.41
CA TYR A 625 -7.83 -15.98 -17.77
C TYR A 625 -8.63 -14.67 -17.84
N VAL A 626 -9.57 -14.50 -16.91
CA VAL A 626 -10.45 -13.31 -16.86
C VAL A 626 -9.66 -12.05 -16.52
N ILE A 627 -8.70 -12.13 -15.61
CA ILE A 627 -7.82 -10.99 -15.25
C ILE A 627 -6.86 -10.67 -16.41
N GLY A 628 -6.18 -11.67 -16.98
CA GLY A 628 -5.23 -11.46 -18.08
C GLY A 628 -5.86 -11.03 -19.40
N GLY A 629 -7.14 -11.36 -19.65
CA GLY A 629 -7.90 -10.91 -20.81
C GLY A 629 -8.22 -9.40 -20.81
N ASP A 630 -8.23 -8.77 -19.66
CA ASP A 630 -8.49 -7.34 -19.50
C ASP A 630 -7.27 -6.46 -19.89
N GLU A 631 -6.05 -6.99 -19.77
CA GLU A 631 -4.83 -6.29 -20.18
C GLU A 631 -4.71 -6.10 -21.71
N GLY A 632 -5.42 -6.93 -22.49
CA GLY A 632 -5.44 -6.87 -23.97
C GLY A 632 -6.44 -5.88 -24.57
N THR A 633 -7.37 -5.33 -23.80
CA THR A 633 -8.46 -4.48 -24.31
C THR A 633 -8.37 -2.99 -23.91
N GLY A 634 -7.39 -2.62 -23.10
CA GLY A 634 -7.18 -1.25 -22.60
C GLY A 634 -6.43 -0.27 -23.51
N GLY A 635 -6.22 -0.61 -24.77
CA GLY A 635 -5.49 0.21 -25.72
C GLY A 635 -6.34 0.67 -26.91
N TYR A 636 -7.29 1.60 -26.73
CA TYR A 636 -7.81 2.49 -27.78
C TYR A 636 -8.32 3.79 -27.15
#